data_85bde9389fec4c02657f8d3dd4b61eeb
#
_entry.id   85bde9389fec4c02657f8d3dd4b61eeb
#
_cell.length_a   1.000
_cell.length_b   1.000
_cell.length_c   1.000
_cell.angle_alpha   90.00
_cell.angle_beta   90.00
_cell.angle_gamma   90.00
#
_symmetry.space_group_name_H-M   'P 1'
#
loop_
_entity.id
_entity.type
_entity.pdbx_description
1 polymer ?
#
loop_
_entity_poly.entity_id
_entity_poly.type
_entity_poly.pdbx_seq_one_letter_code
_entity_poly.pdbx_strand_id
1 'polypeptide(L)'
;MNDQPKNTDFHDSSFLQGHNAAWVEQLYGQWARDPAAVDQAWDEFFRGLGDAQEDALREAEGPSWSRADWPPMPHDDTTAALTGEWPMSGKAEADEAMRKIAGKAAEKGVELTTDQMRQAVLDSIRALMLIRAYRIRGHLHADLDPLKLRHVPDHGELKPATYGFGPGDLDRPIFIDNVLGLEVATMRQICELMKRTYCGTFALQYMHISNPEEAAWLKERIEGYGKEIAFTRNGRRAILNKLVEAEGFEKFLHVKYMGTKRFGLDGGEALIPAMEQIVKRGGALGVKEIVIGMPHRGRLSVLANVMSKPYRAIFHEFQGGSFKPEDVDGSGDVKYHLGASSDREFDGNIVHLSLTANPSHLEAVNPVVLGKARAKQDQLGDRKARTAVLPVLLHGDAAFAGQGVVAECLQLSGIRGHRTGGTIHIVVNNQIGFTTAPHFSRTSPYPTDIALMVEAPIFHVNGDDPEAVVHAARVATEFRQKFHKDVVLDIFCYRRFGHNEGDEPMFTNPAMYANIKGHKTTLQIYTDRLVRDGLIPEGEIEDMKAAFQAHLAEEFEIGKNYKPNKADWLDGKWSGLEREGAEYVAGKTGIPAAMMTDIGRALTSAPDGVSLHKTVGRLLAAKKEMFDTGKGFDWATAEALAFGSLLVEGRGVRLSGQD
;
A
#
# COMPACT_ATOMS: atom_id res chain seq x y z
N MET A 1 39.68 24.80 36.50
CA MET A 1 40.59 24.76 35.35
C MET A 1 39.98 23.82 34.36
N ASN A 2 39.48 24.35 33.24
CA ASN A 2 38.82 23.61 32.21
C ASN A 2 39.86 22.86 31.36
N ASP A 3 39.95 21.55 31.48
CA ASP A 3 40.55 20.72 30.44
C ASP A 3 39.47 20.43 29.39
N GLN A 4 39.35 21.32 28.42
CA GLN A 4 38.75 20.94 27.13
C GLN A 4 39.80 20.15 26.34
N PRO A 5 39.47 18.98 25.78
CA PRO A 5 40.38 18.27 24.89
C PRO A 5 40.78 19.22 23.75
N LYS A 6 42.07 19.35 23.53
CA LYS A 6 42.60 20.23 22.49
C LYS A 6 42.12 19.72 21.13
N ASN A 7 41.65 20.65 20.30
CA ASN A 7 41.21 20.39 18.91
C ASN A 7 42.29 19.72 18.02
N THR A 8 43.50 19.53 18.50
CA THR A 8 44.58 18.83 17.81
C THR A 8 44.30 17.36 17.60
N ASP A 9 43.74 16.67 18.60
CA ASP A 9 43.41 15.21 18.47
C ASP A 9 42.32 14.96 17.45
N PHE A 10 41.40 15.93 17.24
CA PHE A 10 40.39 15.88 16.20
C PHE A 10 40.97 16.17 14.81
N HIS A 11 42.01 16.98 14.72
CA HIS A 11 42.67 17.33 13.47
C HIS A 11 43.56 16.19 12.97
N ASP A 12 44.23 15.50 13.87
CA ASP A 12 45.15 14.42 13.56
C ASP A 12 44.43 13.09 13.20
N SER A 13 43.15 12.94 13.60
CA SER A 13 42.32 11.78 13.23
C SER A 13 41.29 12.07 12.16
N SER A 14 41.20 13.31 11.62
CA SER A 14 40.18 13.71 10.66
C SER A 14 40.20 12.91 9.33
N PHE A 15 41.37 12.42 8.94
CA PHE A 15 41.53 11.58 7.73
C PHE A 15 40.99 10.16 7.91
N LEU A 16 40.68 9.72 9.11
CA LEU A 16 40.05 8.45 9.43
C LEU A 16 38.53 8.46 9.17
N GLN A 17 37.96 9.62 8.86
CA GLN A 17 36.52 9.80 8.67
C GLN A 17 36.17 10.12 7.21
N GLY A 18 34.93 9.83 6.83
CA GLY A 18 34.42 10.14 5.49
C GLY A 18 34.85 9.12 4.42
N HIS A 19 35.14 9.60 3.22
CA HIS A 19 35.43 8.74 2.06
C HIS A 19 36.72 7.90 2.20
N ASN A 20 37.60 8.25 3.09
CA ASN A 20 38.87 7.54 3.31
C ASN A 20 38.74 6.40 4.33
N ALA A 21 37.68 6.37 5.13
CA ALA A 21 37.54 5.39 6.23
C ALA A 21 37.65 3.95 5.72
N ALA A 22 36.92 3.59 4.65
CA ALA A 22 36.97 2.23 4.10
C ALA A 22 38.34 1.82 3.57
N TRP A 23 39.09 2.78 3.02
CA TRP A 23 40.45 2.51 2.54
C TRP A 23 41.45 2.36 3.70
N VAL A 24 41.31 3.17 4.75
CA VAL A 24 42.13 3.06 5.96
C VAL A 24 41.85 1.76 6.70
N GLU A 25 40.60 1.35 6.82
CA GLU A 25 40.20 0.05 7.36
C GLU A 25 40.82 -1.12 6.58
N GLN A 26 40.84 -1.01 5.24
CA GLN A 26 41.50 -2.03 4.41
C GLN A 26 43.00 -2.11 4.65
N LEU A 27 43.67 -0.95 4.79
CA LEU A 27 45.10 -0.90 5.13
C LEU A 27 45.36 -1.44 6.55
N TYR A 28 44.50 -1.10 7.52
CA TYR A 28 44.57 -1.61 8.87
C TYR A 28 44.44 -3.14 8.92
N GLY A 29 43.50 -3.68 8.17
CA GLY A 29 43.35 -5.14 8.01
C GLY A 29 44.53 -5.81 7.33
N GLN A 30 45.20 -5.15 6.38
CA GLN A 30 46.44 -5.66 5.77
C GLN A 30 47.60 -5.63 6.77
N TRP A 31 47.77 -4.53 7.47
CA TRP A 31 48.79 -4.38 8.52
C TRP A 31 48.62 -5.38 9.67
N ALA A 32 47.40 -5.64 10.12
CA ALA A 32 47.12 -6.61 11.19
C ALA A 32 47.52 -8.04 10.82
N ARG A 33 47.43 -8.39 9.52
CA ARG A 33 47.85 -9.69 9.00
C ARG A 33 49.35 -9.76 8.76
N ASP A 34 49.94 -8.72 8.21
CA ASP A 34 51.36 -8.57 7.93
C ASP A 34 51.76 -7.09 7.99
N PRO A 35 52.42 -6.67 9.08
CA PRO A 35 52.90 -5.30 9.21
C PRO A 35 53.81 -4.82 8.07
N ALA A 36 54.47 -5.72 7.35
CA ALA A 36 55.32 -5.38 6.23
C ALA A 36 54.51 -5.16 4.91
N ALA A 37 53.22 -5.43 4.91
CA ALA A 37 52.32 -5.23 3.75
C ALA A 37 51.89 -3.77 3.56
N VAL A 38 52.21 -2.86 4.49
CA VAL A 38 51.94 -1.42 4.42
C VAL A 38 53.24 -0.63 4.43
N ASP A 39 53.21 0.64 3.99
CA ASP A 39 54.39 1.46 4.07
C ASP A 39 54.75 1.85 5.53
N GLN A 40 56.00 2.28 5.74
CA GLN A 40 56.55 2.54 7.07
C GLN A 40 55.72 3.59 7.85
N ALA A 41 55.15 4.59 7.17
CA ALA A 41 54.37 5.63 7.83
C ALA A 41 53.04 5.08 8.37
N TRP A 42 52.42 4.15 7.67
CA TRP A 42 51.23 3.47 8.13
C TRP A 42 51.53 2.45 9.23
N ASP A 43 52.66 1.75 9.19
CA ASP A 43 53.09 0.84 10.26
C ASP A 43 53.33 1.61 11.57
N GLU A 44 54.02 2.75 11.50
CA GLU A 44 54.25 3.59 12.68
C GLU A 44 52.92 4.17 13.22
N PHE A 45 52.00 4.57 12.34
CA PHE A 45 50.70 5.09 12.72
C PHE A 45 49.84 4.01 13.42
N PHE A 46 49.69 2.84 12.82
CA PHE A 46 48.88 1.77 13.39
C PHE A 46 49.46 1.20 14.70
N ARG A 47 50.78 1.15 14.85
CA ARG A 47 51.40 0.81 16.13
C ARG A 47 51.15 1.86 17.21
N GLY A 48 51.05 3.13 16.80
CA GLY A 48 50.74 4.24 17.70
C GLY A 48 49.33 4.21 18.27
N LEU A 49 48.38 3.51 17.61
CA LEU A 49 47.02 3.34 18.14
C LEU A 49 46.96 2.47 19.39
N GLY A 50 47.96 1.57 19.58
CA GLY A 50 48.07 0.72 20.77
C GLY A 50 47.07 -0.42 20.85
N ASP A 51 46.38 -0.75 19.76
CA ASP A 51 45.42 -1.84 19.69
C ASP A 51 46.11 -3.21 19.77
N ALA A 52 45.48 -4.16 20.45
CA ALA A 52 45.96 -5.55 20.44
C ALA A 52 45.76 -6.16 19.05
N GLN A 53 46.78 -6.84 18.53
CA GLN A 53 46.75 -7.44 17.21
C GLN A 53 45.54 -8.41 17.00
N GLU A 54 45.12 -9.10 18.06
CA GLU A 54 43.93 -9.96 18.03
C GLU A 54 42.62 -9.18 17.85
N ASP A 55 42.50 -7.96 18.40
CA ASP A 55 41.34 -7.10 18.27
C ASP A 55 41.29 -6.48 16.87
N ALA A 56 42.44 -6.05 16.35
CA ALA A 56 42.58 -5.55 14.99
C ALA A 56 42.21 -6.61 13.93
N LEU A 57 42.62 -7.85 14.12
CA LEU A 57 42.25 -8.96 13.24
C LEU A 57 40.75 -9.26 13.32
N ARG A 58 40.16 -9.23 14.51
CA ARG A 58 38.74 -9.46 14.72
C ARG A 58 37.87 -8.38 14.05
N GLU A 59 38.29 -7.12 14.11
CA GLU A 59 37.63 -6.03 13.38
C GLU A 59 37.80 -6.15 11.87
N ALA A 60 38.96 -6.58 11.40
CA ALA A 60 39.22 -6.81 9.98
C ALA A 60 38.46 -8.00 9.38
N GLU A 61 37.99 -8.94 10.21
CA GLU A 61 37.12 -10.04 9.81
C GLU A 61 35.65 -9.63 9.64
N GLY A 62 35.33 -8.42 10.08
CA GLY A 62 33.98 -7.87 10.01
C GLY A 62 33.11 -8.27 11.20
N PRO A 63 31.83 -7.87 11.20
CA PRO A 63 30.95 -8.11 12.33
C PRO A 63 30.70 -9.60 12.56
N SER A 64 30.54 -10.01 13.83
CA SER A 64 30.36 -11.40 14.25
C SER A 64 29.12 -12.11 13.66
N TRP A 65 28.18 -11.35 13.12
CA TRP A 65 27.01 -11.85 12.39
C TRP A 65 27.27 -12.00 10.89
N SER A 66 28.44 -11.55 10.39
CA SER A 66 28.79 -11.71 8.98
C SER A 66 28.99 -13.18 8.66
N ARG A 67 28.32 -13.65 7.65
CA ARG A 67 28.44 -15.03 7.18
C ARG A 67 29.71 -15.16 6.33
N ALA A 68 30.54 -16.19 6.60
CA ALA A 68 31.74 -16.48 5.83
C ALA A 68 31.42 -16.88 4.37
N ASP A 69 30.17 -17.31 4.12
CA ASP A 69 29.65 -17.71 2.81
C ASP A 69 28.83 -16.59 2.12
N TRP A 70 28.94 -15.32 2.58
CA TRP A 70 28.29 -14.18 1.96
C TRP A 70 29.31 -13.25 1.29
N PRO A 71 29.08 -12.76 0.04
CA PRO A 71 27.91 -13.06 -0.81
C PRO A 71 27.86 -14.53 -1.25
N PRO A 72 26.66 -15.08 -1.49
CA PRO A 72 26.53 -16.46 -1.93
C PRO A 72 27.35 -16.68 -3.22
N MET A 73 27.91 -17.89 -3.37
CA MET A 73 28.70 -18.22 -4.55
C MET A 73 27.88 -18.04 -5.83
N PRO A 74 28.45 -17.49 -6.90
CA PRO A 74 27.70 -17.15 -8.13
C PRO A 74 26.95 -18.28 -8.81
N HIS A 75 27.04 -19.48 -8.31
CA HIS A 75 26.48 -20.71 -8.91
C HIS A 75 25.72 -21.60 -7.92
N ASP A 76 25.34 -21.09 -6.75
CA ASP A 76 24.45 -21.83 -5.85
C ASP A 76 22.96 -21.59 -6.19
N ASP A 77 22.10 -22.48 -5.70
CA ASP A 77 20.65 -22.42 -5.95
C ASP A 77 20.01 -21.13 -5.42
N THR A 78 20.56 -20.57 -4.34
CA THR A 78 20.07 -19.33 -3.73
C THR A 78 20.40 -18.14 -4.62
N THR A 79 21.62 -18.05 -5.14
CA THR A 79 22.03 -17.01 -6.09
C THR A 79 21.25 -17.13 -7.40
N ALA A 80 21.09 -18.37 -7.92
CA ALA A 80 20.28 -18.62 -9.11
C ALA A 80 18.82 -18.21 -8.91
N ALA A 81 18.25 -18.46 -7.74
CA ALA A 81 16.90 -18.03 -7.40
C ALA A 81 16.76 -16.50 -7.32
N LEU A 82 17.78 -15.80 -6.84
CA LEU A 82 17.80 -14.33 -6.71
C LEU A 82 18.10 -13.62 -8.05
N THR A 83 19.07 -14.12 -8.82
CA THR A 83 19.52 -13.49 -10.07
C THR A 83 18.77 -13.99 -11.29
N GLY A 84 18.14 -15.16 -11.21
CA GLY A 84 17.55 -15.86 -12.36
C GLY A 84 18.57 -16.56 -13.25
N GLU A 85 19.84 -16.55 -12.87
CA GLU A 85 20.93 -17.22 -13.56
C GLU A 85 21.13 -18.62 -12.97
N TRP A 86 20.34 -19.58 -13.43
CA TRP A 86 20.50 -20.98 -13.00
C TRP A 86 21.77 -21.58 -13.61
N PRO A 87 22.66 -22.17 -12.80
CA PRO A 87 23.80 -22.84 -13.34
C PRO A 87 23.35 -24.01 -14.23
N MET A 88 23.86 -24.05 -15.45
CA MET A 88 23.64 -25.15 -16.40
C MET A 88 24.22 -26.52 -15.92
N SER A 89 24.60 -26.62 -14.67
CA SER A 89 25.27 -27.78 -14.05
C SER A 89 24.34 -28.78 -13.34
N GLY A 90 23.04 -28.56 -13.37
CA GLY A 90 22.04 -29.53 -12.91
C GLY A 90 21.94 -30.70 -13.86
N LYS A 91 22.95 -31.57 -13.85
CA LYS A 91 22.95 -32.78 -14.70
C LYS A 91 21.73 -33.66 -14.41
N ALA A 92 21.28 -33.71 -13.15
CA ALA A 92 20.09 -34.44 -12.74
C ALA A 92 18.78 -33.80 -13.26
N GLU A 93 18.65 -32.47 -13.21
CA GLU A 93 17.48 -31.72 -13.70
C GLU A 93 17.42 -31.71 -15.23
N ALA A 94 18.58 -31.57 -15.89
CA ALA A 94 18.66 -31.69 -17.34
C ALA A 94 18.32 -33.12 -17.80
N ASP A 95 18.76 -34.15 -17.07
CA ASP A 95 18.42 -35.54 -17.35
C ASP A 95 16.94 -35.86 -17.09
N GLU A 96 16.32 -35.22 -16.11
CA GLU A 96 14.86 -35.31 -15.86
C GLU A 96 14.04 -34.61 -16.95
N ALA A 97 14.44 -33.40 -17.34
CA ALA A 97 13.80 -32.66 -18.45
C ALA A 97 13.95 -33.44 -19.76
N MET A 98 15.14 -34.01 -20.05
CA MET A 98 15.35 -34.89 -21.21
C MET A 98 14.42 -36.10 -21.19
N ARG A 99 14.26 -36.77 -20.03
CA ARG A 99 13.35 -37.92 -19.87
C ARG A 99 11.91 -37.55 -20.11
N LYS A 100 11.44 -36.42 -19.60
CA LYS A 100 10.06 -35.90 -19.81
C LYS A 100 9.83 -35.62 -21.31
N ILE A 101 10.75 -34.96 -21.98
CA ILE A 101 10.64 -34.62 -23.42
C ILE A 101 10.70 -35.89 -24.26
N ALA A 102 11.61 -36.83 -23.97
CA ALA A 102 11.71 -38.11 -24.67
C ALA A 102 10.43 -38.96 -24.50
N GLY A 103 9.88 -39.01 -23.28
CA GLY A 103 8.62 -39.69 -22.99
C GLY A 103 7.45 -39.13 -23.80
N LYS A 104 7.31 -37.84 -23.85
CA LYS A 104 6.25 -37.13 -24.63
C LYS A 104 6.41 -37.29 -26.15
N ALA A 105 7.65 -37.29 -26.64
CA ALA A 105 7.91 -37.56 -28.06
C ALA A 105 7.56 -39.01 -28.43
N ALA A 106 7.92 -39.98 -27.58
CA ALA A 106 7.61 -41.38 -27.77
C ALA A 106 6.06 -41.65 -27.76
N GLU A 107 5.34 -41.00 -26.85
CA GLU A 107 3.85 -41.06 -26.83
C GLU A 107 3.22 -40.57 -28.16
N LYS A 108 3.89 -39.67 -28.86
CA LYS A 108 3.47 -39.13 -30.18
C LYS A 108 4.11 -39.86 -31.37
N GLY A 109 4.85 -40.94 -31.12
CA GLY A 109 5.51 -41.73 -32.16
C GLY A 109 6.70 -41.01 -32.83
N VAL A 110 7.33 -40.06 -32.17
CA VAL A 110 8.47 -39.29 -32.71
C VAL A 110 9.76 -39.74 -32.01
N GLU A 111 10.72 -40.23 -32.77
CA GLU A 111 12.09 -40.49 -32.29
C GLU A 111 12.93 -39.24 -32.44
N LEU A 112 13.48 -38.74 -31.31
CA LEU A 112 14.36 -37.56 -31.29
C LEU A 112 15.80 -38.02 -31.17
N THR A 113 16.71 -37.42 -31.95
CA THR A 113 18.15 -37.56 -31.77
C THR A 113 18.62 -36.88 -30.48
N THR A 114 19.79 -37.27 -29.97
CA THR A 114 20.38 -36.66 -28.76
C THR A 114 20.55 -35.14 -28.90
N ASP A 115 20.94 -34.65 -30.09
CA ASP A 115 21.09 -33.23 -30.35
C ASP A 115 19.75 -32.50 -30.37
N GLN A 116 18.72 -33.12 -30.94
CA GLN A 116 17.35 -32.56 -30.93
C GLN A 116 16.79 -32.52 -29.51
N MET A 117 16.99 -33.54 -28.70
CA MET A 117 16.60 -33.53 -27.28
C MET A 117 17.33 -32.46 -26.50
N ARG A 118 18.64 -32.30 -26.70
CA ARG A 118 19.44 -31.25 -26.08
C ARG A 118 18.93 -29.86 -26.45
N GLN A 119 18.66 -29.64 -27.74
CA GLN A 119 18.11 -28.37 -28.20
C GLN A 119 16.73 -28.09 -27.58
N ALA A 120 15.85 -29.08 -27.53
CA ALA A 120 14.51 -28.93 -26.92
C ALA A 120 14.59 -28.60 -25.44
N VAL A 121 15.52 -29.20 -24.67
CA VAL A 121 15.76 -28.85 -23.26
C VAL A 121 16.25 -27.40 -23.13
N LEU A 122 17.21 -26.99 -23.95
CA LEU A 122 17.72 -25.62 -23.96
C LEU A 122 16.62 -24.61 -24.28
N ASP A 123 15.78 -24.90 -25.26
CA ASP A 123 14.65 -24.04 -25.62
C ASP A 123 13.65 -23.92 -24.47
N SER A 124 13.33 -25.03 -23.78
CA SER A 124 12.45 -25.04 -22.62
C SER A 124 13.00 -24.15 -21.50
N ILE A 125 14.27 -24.35 -21.10
CA ILE A 125 14.92 -23.56 -20.06
C ILE A 125 14.92 -22.08 -20.43
N ARG A 126 15.31 -21.73 -21.66
CA ARG A 126 15.36 -20.34 -22.14
C ARG A 126 13.98 -19.68 -22.19
N ALA A 127 12.96 -20.42 -22.59
CA ALA A 127 11.57 -19.95 -22.56
C ALA A 127 11.09 -19.67 -21.13
N LEU A 128 11.39 -20.54 -20.17
CA LEU A 128 11.08 -20.35 -18.77
C LEU A 128 11.82 -19.15 -18.17
N MET A 129 13.08 -18.92 -18.58
CA MET A 129 13.84 -17.73 -18.18
C MET A 129 13.19 -16.45 -18.70
N LEU A 130 12.71 -16.42 -19.94
CA LEU A 130 11.98 -15.28 -20.50
C LEU A 130 10.65 -15.02 -19.75
N ILE A 131 9.88 -16.09 -19.47
CA ILE A 131 8.66 -15.99 -18.66
C ILE A 131 8.97 -15.36 -17.30
N ARG A 132 10.04 -15.83 -16.64
CA ARG A 132 10.48 -15.28 -15.36
C ARG A 132 10.87 -13.80 -15.47
N ALA A 133 11.58 -13.41 -16.51
CA ALA A 133 11.96 -12.01 -16.76
C ALA A 133 10.71 -11.11 -16.85
N TYR A 134 9.66 -11.54 -17.55
CA TYR A 134 8.39 -10.81 -17.60
C TYR A 134 7.71 -10.70 -16.22
N ARG A 135 7.73 -11.76 -15.41
CA ARG A 135 7.18 -11.73 -14.05
C ARG A 135 7.90 -10.71 -13.17
N ILE A 136 9.21 -10.55 -13.34
CA ILE A 136 10.05 -9.64 -12.55
C ILE A 136 9.98 -8.20 -13.07
N ARG A 137 10.00 -7.98 -14.39
CA ARG A 137 10.19 -6.66 -15.01
C ARG A 137 9.12 -6.25 -16.00
N GLY A 138 8.19 -7.12 -16.35
CA GLY A 138 7.14 -6.80 -17.33
C GLY A 138 6.33 -5.57 -16.94
N HIS A 139 6.04 -5.40 -15.64
CA HIS A 139 5.33 -4.23 -15.12
C HIS A 139 6.02 -2.89 -15.41
N LEU A 140 7.35 -2.88 -15.57
CA LEU A 140 8.09 -1.66 -15.95
C LEU A 140 7.74 -1.19 -17.37
N HIS A 141 7.33 -2.11 -18.24
CA HIS A 141 6.93 -1.87 -19.63
C HIS A 141 5.41 -1.79 -19.83
N ALA A 142 4.65 -1.81 -18.74
CA ALA A 142 3.20 -1.69 -18.82
C ALA A 142 2.77 -0.29 -19.28
N ASP A 143 1.69 -0.26 -20.05
CA ASP A 143 1.06 0.94 -20.58
C ASP A 143 0.20 1.64 -19.50
N LEU A 144 0.88 2.16 -18.48
CA LEU A 144 0.24 2.70 -17.28
C LEU A 144 -0.06 4.20 -17.39
N ASP A 145 0.81 4.97 -18.03
CA ASP A 145 0.69 6.43 -18.06
C ASP A 145 -0.30 6.92 -19.12
N PRO A 146 -1.47 7.48 -18.73
CA PRO A 146 -2.44 8.02 -19.68
C PRO A 146 -1.86 9.12 -20.58
N LEU A 147 -0.93 9.89 -20.05
CA LEU A 147 -0.33 11.03 -20.75
C LEU A 147 0.89 10.67 -21.62
N LYS A 148 1.39 9.43 -21.53
CA LYS A 148 2.58 8.95 -22.26
C LYS A 148 3.83 9.81 -22.01
N LEU A 149 3.99 10.37 -20.83
CA LEU A 149 5.15 11.18 -20.45
C LEU A 149 6.25 10.35 -19.78
N ARG A 150 5.93 9.13 -19.35
CA ARG A 150 6.88 8.24 -18.69
C ARG A 150 7.88 7.68 -19.70
N HIS A 151 9.16 7.89 -19.44
CA HIS A 151 10.22 7.21 -20.18
C HIS A 151 10.49 5.85 -19.56
N VAL A 152 10.42 4.80 -20.37
CA VAL A 152 10.71 3.42 -19.96
C VAL A 152 12.02 2.99 -20.62
N PRO A 153 13.08 2.66 -19.83
CA PRO A 153 14.31 2.10 -20.38
C PRO A 153 14.06 0.78 -21.09
N ASP A 154 14.82 0.50 -22.16
CA ASP A 154 14.75 -0.79 -22.84
C ASP A 154 15.39 -1.89 -21.99
N HIS A 155 14.61 -2.89 -21.61
CA HIS A 155 15.09 -4.07 -20.89
C HIS A 155 15.26 -5.23 -21.89
N GLY A 156 16.48 -5.44 -22.35
CA GLY A 156 16.83 -6.47 -23.36
C GLY A 156 16.36 -7.87 -22.97
N GLU A 157 16.31 -8.18 -21.66
CA GLU A 157 15.85 -9.48 -21.12
C GLU A 157 14.36 -9.79 -21.37
N LEU A 158 13.55 -8.84 -21.81
CA LEU A 158 12.18 -9.10 -22.27
C LEU A 158 12.09 -9.45 -23.75
N LYS A 159 13.25 -9.56 -24.43
CA LYS A 159 13.34 -9.88 -25.86
C LYS A 159 13.77 -11.34 -26.06
N PRO A 160 13.05 -12.12 -26.89
CA PRO A 160 13.44 -13.50 -27.22
C PRO A 160 14.89 -13.66 -27.72
N ALA A 161 15.39 -12.66 -28.46
CA ALA A 161 16.74 -12.65 -28.99
C ALA A 161 17.83 -12.76 -27.91
N THR A 162 17.60 -12.20 -26.72
CA THR A 162 18.51 -12.30 -25.56
C THR A 162 18.72 -13.74 -25.11
N TYR A 163 17.71 -14.59 -25.33
CA TYR A 163 17.73 -16.01 -25.01
C TYR A 163 18.09 -16.90 -26.23
N GLY A 164 18.54 -16.29 -27.32
CA GLY A 164 19.00 -16.99 -28.51
C GLY A 164 17.90 -17.46 -29.46
N PHE A 165 16.65 -16.91 -29.32
CA PHE A 165 15.58 -17.17 -30.28
C PHE A 165 15.59 -16.13 -31.39
N GLY A 166 15.94 -16.57 -32.60
CA GLY A 166 15.88 -15.75 -33.80
C GLY A 166 14.45 -15.67 -34.41
N PRO A 167 14.27 -14.84 -35.46
CA PRO A 167 12.96 -14.73 -36.11
C PRO A 167 12.36 -16.06 -36.62
N GLY A 168 13.22 -17.01 -37.05
CA GLY A 168 12.80 -18.35 -37.49
C GLY A 168 12.40 -19.31 -36.39
N ASP A 169 12.71 -19.00 -35.12
CA ASP A 169 12.42 -19.87 -33.97
C ASP A 169 11.10 -19.53 -33.30
N LEU A 170 10.49 -18.39 -33.63
CA LEU A 170 9.34 -17.86 -32.89
C LEU A 170 8.08 -18.76 -32.94
N ASP A 171 7.94 -19.54 -33.98
CA ASP A 171 6.77 -20.41 -34.19
C ASP A 171 7.07 -21.91 -33.94
N ARG A 172 8.29 -22.23 -33.48
CA ARG A 172 8.68 -23.57 -33.11
C ARG A 172 8.02 -23.97 -31.78
N PRO A 173 7.42 -25.17 -31.67
CA PRO A 173 6.85 -25.69 -30.42
C PRO A 173 7.93 -25.89 -29.36
N ILE A 174 7.69 -25.36 -28.16
CA ILE A 174 8.57 -25.45 -26.98
C ILE A 174 7.79 -26.09 -25.86
N PHE A 175 8.34 -27.10 -25.20
CA PHE A 175 7.75 -27.72 -24.02
C PHE A 175 7.96 -26.82 -22.81
N ILE A 176 6.85 -26.42 -22.15
CA ILE A 176 6.89 -25.53 -20.97
C ILE A 176 6.18 -26.11 -19.74
N ASP A 177 5.89 -27.42 -19.77
CA ASP A 177 5.37 -28.22 -18.64
C ASP A 177 4.21 -27.57 -17.88
N ASN A 178 3.17 -27.16 -18.61
CA ASN A 178 1.96 -26.49 -18.08
C ASN A 178 2.19 -25.12 -17.41
N VAL A 179 3.37 -24.56 -17.52
CA VAL A 179 3.57 -23.13 -17.19
C VAL A 179 2.69 -22.31 -18.15
N LEU A 180 1.99 -21.31 -17.64
CA LEU A 180 0.96 -20.55 -18.36
C LEU A 180 -0.31 -21.36 -18.71
N GLY A 181 -0.49 -22.56 -18.13
CA GLY A 181 -1.60 -23.46 -18.47
C GLY A 181 -1.47 -24.16 -19.83
N LEU A 182 -0.25 -24.17 -20.41
CA LEU A 182 0.06 -24.78 -21.68
C LEU A 182 1.19 -25.81 -21.50
N GLU A 183 0.98 -27.03 -21.97
CA GLU A 183 2.01 -28.05 -22.00
C GLU A 183 3.14 -27.69 -23.00
N VAL A 184 2.73 -27.20 -24.16
CA VAL A 184 3.61 -26.76 -25.25
C VAL A 184 3.13 -25.41 -25.76
N ALA A 185 4.03 -24.48 -25.99
CA ALA A 185 3.74 -23.17 -26.57
C ALA A 185 4.84 -22.75 -27.54
N THR A 186 4.51 -21.89 -28.49
CA THR A 186 5.53 -21.22 -29.29
C THR A 186 6.06 -19.98 -28.57
N MET A 187 7.26 -19.53 -28.91
CA MET A 187 7.81 -18.30 -28.36
C MET A 187 6.91 -17.09 -28.61
N ARG A 188 6.24 -17.04 -29.76
CA ARG A 188 5.24 -16.02 -30.10
C ARG A 188 4.09 -16.01 -29.12
N GLN A 189 3.49 -17.19 -28.86
CA GLN A 189 2.40 -17.34 -27.89
C GLN A 189 2.83 -16.96 -26.47
N ILE A 190 4.03 -17.36 -26.06
CA ILE A 190 4.60 -16.96 -24.75
C ILE A 190 4.69 -15.45 -24.66
N CYS A 191 5.30 -14.79 -25.65
CA CYS A 191 5.45 -13.33 -25.65
C CYS A 191 4.11 -12.60 -25.65
N GLU A 192 3.13 -13.07 -26.41
CA GLU A 192 1.78 -12.48 -26.44
C GLU A 192 1.10 -12.58 -25.08
N LEU A 193 1.12 -13.79 -24.48
CA LEU A 193 0.55 -14.01 -23.16
C LEU A 193 1.23 -13.14 -22.10
N MET A 194 2.57 -13.12 -22.08
CA MET A 194 3.33 -12.36 -21.08
C MET A 194 3.15 -10.85 -21.23
N LYS A 195 3.17 -10.34 -22.47
CA LYS A 195 2.92 -8.91 -22.73
C LYS A 195 1.51 -8.52 -22.34
N ARG A 196 0.49 -9.34 -22.66
CA ARG A 196 -0.89 -9.09 -22.25
C ARG A 196 -1.01 -9.03 -20.73
N THR A 197 -0.36 -9.95 -20.03
CA THR A 197 -0.48 -10.09 -18.57
C THR A 197 0.27 -8.99 -17.81
N TYR A 198 1.47 -8.60 -18.28
CA TYR A 198 2.37 -7.75 -17.51
C TYR A 198 2.68 -6.39 -18.15
N CYS A 199 2.38 -6.20 -19.42
CA CYS A 199 2.75 -4.99 -20.14
C CYS A 199 1.53 -4.22 -20.71
N GLY A 200 0.31 -4.61 -20.36
CA GLY A 200 -0.93 -3.93 -20.74
C GLY A 200 -1.24 -2.74 -19.84
N THR A 201 -2.52 -2.34 -19.84
CA THR A 201 -3.06 -1.30 -18.94
C THR A 201 -3.19 -1.75 -17.48
N PHE A 202 -2.90 -3.01 -17.24
CA PHE A 202 -2.83 -3.67 -15.93
C PHE A 202 -1.48 -4.36 -15.80
N ALA A 203 -0.86 -4.27 -14.62
CA ALA A 203 0.33 -5.02 -14.27
C ALA A 203 0.35 -5.34 -12.78
N LEU A 204 1.04 -6.42 -12.42
CA LEU A 204 1.20 -6.85 -11.03
C LEU A 204 2.67 -7.00 -10.68
N GLN A 205 3.08 -6.36 -9.59
CA GLN A 205 4.39 -6.51 -8.98
C GLN A 205 4.23 -7.39 -7.73
N TYR A 206 4.79 -8.61 -7.75
CA TYR A 206 4.60 -9.60 -6.68
C TYR A 206 5.82 -10.53 -6.47
N MET A 207 6.84 -10.45 -7.31
CA MET A 207 8.00 -11.35 -7.24
C MET A 207 8.90 -11.11 -6.01
N HIS A 208 8.63 -10.05 -5.24
CA HIS A 208 9.27 -9.75 -3.95
C HIS A 208 8.60 -10.45 -2.76
N ILE A 209 7.47 -11.14 -2.98
CA ILE A 209 6.74 -11.85 -1.93
C ILE A 209 7.43 -13.19 -1.67
N SER A 210 7.89 -13.38 -0.43
CA SER A 210 8.60 -14.60 -0.02
C SER A 210 7.69 -15.81 0.22
N ASN A 211 6.38 -15.55 0.52
CA ASN A 211 5.43 -16.63 0.72
C ASN A 211 4.99 -17.24 -0.61
N PRO A 212 5.32 -18.54 -0.88
CA PRO A 212 5.03 -19.16 -2.16
C PRO A 212 3.52 -19.36 -2.42
N GLU A 213 2.70 -19.53 -1.38
CA GLU A 213 1.24 -19.67 -1.55
C GLU A 213 0.61 -18.37 -2.03
N GLU A 214 1.03 -17.23 -1.46
CA GLU A 214 0.56 -15.90 -1.87
C GLU A 214 0.95 -15.58 -3.32
N ALA A 215 2.23 -15.82 -3.66
CA ALA A 215 2.75 -15.60 -5.00
C ALA A 215 2.08 -16.52 -6.03
N ALA A 216 1.85 -17.80 -5.70
CA ALA A 216 1.15 -18.75 -6.57
C ALA A 216 -0.30 -18.34 -6.79
N TRP A 217 -1.01 -17.93 -5.74
CA TRP A 217 -2.41 -17.48 -5.83
C TRP A 217 -2.57 -16.25 -6.72
N LEU A 218 -1.67 -15.27 -6.58
CA LEU A 218 -1.66 -14.08 -7.43
C LEU A 218 -1.42 -14.44 -8.89
N LYS A 219 -0.40 -15.27 -9.14
CA LYS A 219 -0.07 -15.75 -10.47
C LYS A 219 -1.25 -16.47 -11.12
N GLU A 220 -1.91 -17.39 -10.43
CA GLU A 220 -3.08 -18.12 -10.91
C GLU A 220 -4.22 -17.19 -11.33
N ARG A 221 -4.36 -16.04 -10.70
CA ARG A 221 -5.43 -15.06 -10.99
C ARG A 221 -5.22 -14.29 -12.28
N ILE A 222 -3.98 -14.11 -12.72
CA ILE A 222 -3.65 -13.22 -13.83
C ILE A 222 -3.01 -13.92 -15.03
N GLU A 223 -2.32 -15.04 -14.84
CA GLU A 223 -1.59 -15.75 -15.89
C GLU A 223 -2.43 -16.83 -16.57
N GLY A 224 -2.17 -17.03 -17.86
CA GLY A 224 -2.70 -18.13 -18.64
C GLY A 224 -3.85 -17.76 -19.58
N TYR A 225 -4.35 -18.77 -20.28
CA TYR A 225 -5.51 -18.64 -21.14
C TYR A 225 -6.79 -18.45 -20.31
N GLY A 226 -7.70 -17.60 -20.81
CA GLY A 226 -8.98 -17.34 -20.14
C GLY A 226 -8.87 -16.47 -18.89
N LYS A 227 -7.71 -15.83 -18.69
CA LYS A 227 -7.48 -14.87 -17.59
C LYS A 227 -7.55 -13.42 -18.06
N GLU A 228 -8.14 -13.19 -19.21
CA GLU A 228 -8.41 -11.83 -19.71
C GLU A 228 -9.38 -11.11 -18.77
N ILE A 229 -9.18 -9.80 -18.64
CA ILE A 229 -10.11 -8.93 -17.93
C ILE A 229 -11.42 -8.89 -18.73
N ALA A 230 -12.47 -9.47 -18.17
CA ALA A 230 -13.76 -9.53 -18.80
C ALA A 230 -14.89 -9.17 -17.83
N PHE A 231 -15.81 -8.36 -18.31
CA PHE A 231 -17.02 -7.98 -17.59
C PHE A 231 -18.26 -8.33 -18.40
N THR A 232 -19.33 -8.66 -17.69
CA THR A 232 -20.66 -8.78 -18.31
C THR A 232 -21.13 -7.42 -18.86
N ARG A 233 -22.09 -7.42 -19.78
CA ARG A 233 -22.69 -6.17 -20.28
C ARG A 233 -23.20 -5.30 -19.15
N ASN A 234 -23.84 -5.87 -18.13
CA ASN A 234 -24.34 -5.14 -16.97
C ASN A 234 -23.20 -4.57 -16.11
N GLY A 235 -22.11 -5.33 -15.96
CA GLY A 235 -20.92 -4.85 -15.24
C GLY A 235 -20.28 -3.65 -15.92
N ARG A 236 -20.10 -3.69 -17.25
CA ARG A 236 -19.58 -2.56 -18.04
C ARG A 236 -20.50 -1.34 -17.95
N ARG A 237 -21.82 -1.57 -17.97
CA ARG A 237 -22.81 -0.49 -17.81
C ARG A 237 -22.77 0.14 -16.41
N ALA A 238 -22.57 -0.66 -15.38
CA ALA A 238 -22.40 -0.16 -14.01
C ALA A 238 -21.13 0.71 -13.87
N ILE A 239 -20.02 0.28 -14.48
CA ILE A 239 -18.79 1.09 -14.53
C ILE A 239 -19.05 2.42 -15.26
N LEU A 240 -19.71 2.38 -16.41
CA LEU A 240 -20.07 3.58 -17.19
C LEU A 240 -20.92 4.56 -16.37
N ASN A 241 -21.96 4.07 -15.68
CA ASN A 241 -22.82 4.91 -14.84
C ASN A 241 -22.00 5.63 -13.76
N LYS A 242 -21.09 4.93 -13.09
CA LYS A 242 -20.22 5.52 -12.06
C LYS A 242 -19.24 6.56 -12.62
N LEU A 243 -18.77 6.40 -13.83
CA LEU A 243 -17.96 7.42 -14.51
C LEU A 243 -18.80 8.65 -14.90
N VAL A 244 -20.05 8.47 -15.34
CA VAL A 244 -20.98 9.57 -15.61
C VAL A 244 -21.28 10.37 -14.35
N GLU A 245 -21.52 9.68 -13.22
CA GLU A 245 -21.73 10.33 -11.92
C GLU A 245 -20.48 11.10 -11.47
N ALA A 246 -19.29 10.47 -11.52
CA ALA A 246 -18.05 11.07 -11.07
C ALA A 246 -17.69 12.32 -11.90
N GLU A 247 -17.60 12.19 -13.23
CA GLU A 247 -17.25 13.30 -14.12
C GLU A 247 -18.33 14.37 -14.13
N GLY A 248 -19.60 13.97 -14.17
CA GLY A 248 -20.72 14.90 -14.20
C GLY A 248 -20.80 15.77 -12.96
N PHE A 249 -20.55 15.21 -11.79
CA PHE A 249 -20.51 15.94 -10.52
C PHE A 249 -19.36 16.95 -10.47
N GLU A 250 -18.14 16.56 -10.83
CA GLU A 250 -16.98 17.47 -10.86
C GLU A 250 -17.21 18.64 -11.85
N LYS A 251 -17.73 18.34 -13.04
CA LYS A 251 -18.07 19.36 -14.04
C LYS A 251 -19.16 20.32 -13.53
N PHE A 252 -20.18 19.81 -12.87
CA PHE A 252 -21.24 20.63 -12.28
C PHE A 252 -20.68 21.60 -11.23
N LEU A 253 -19.85 21.09 -10.32
CA LEU A 253 -19.17 21.91 -9.32
C LEU A 253 -18.24 22.95 -9.96
N HIS A 254 -17.55 22.58 -11.03
CA HIS A 254 -16.67 23.50 -11.75
C HIS A 254 -17.42 24.70 -12.33
N VAL A 255 -18.60 24.45 -12.92
CA VAL A 255 -19.44 25.52 -13.50
C VAL A 255 -20.10 26.39 -12.41
N LYS A 256 -20.62 25.76 -11.35
CA LYS A 256 -21.39 26.49 -10.31
C LYS A 256 -20.50 27.22 -9.30
N TYR A 257 -19.29 26.73 -9.05
CA TYR A 257 -18.39 27.23 -8.01
C TYR A 257 -16.98 27.48 -8.54
N MET A 258 -16.91 28.21 -9.67
CA MET A 258 -15.64 28.59 -10.31
C MET A 258 -14.71 29.30 -9.31
N GLY A 259 -13.44 28.92 -9.25
CA GLY A 259 -12.45 29.51 -8.35
C GLY A 259 -12.57 29.12 -6.87
N THR A 260 -13.60 28.37 -6.48
CA THR A 260 -13.71 27.85 -5.13
C THR A 260 -12.88 26.57 -5.01
N LYS A 261 -12.08 26.46 -3.93
CA LYS A 261 -11.30 25.24 -3.65
C LYS A 261 -12.23 24.04 -3.46
N ARG A 262 -12.04 23.02 -4.29
CA ARG A 262 -12.81 21.76 -4.27
C ARG A 262 -11.89 20.55 -4.16
N PHE A 263 -10.64 20.67 -4.64
CA PHE A 263 -9.69 19.57 -4.80
C PHE A 263 -10.32 18.40 -5.56
N GLY A 264 -10.81 18.68 -6.77
CA GLY A 264 -11.57 17.76 -7.60
C GLY A 264 -10.80 16.48 -7.97
N LEU A 265 -11.56 15.46 -8.33
CA LEU A 265 -11.05 14.16 -8.78
C LEU A 265 -10.75 14.12 -10.28
N ASP A 266 -10.96 15.24 -10.98
CA ASP A 266 -10.83 15.32 -12.44
C ASP A 266 -9.51 14.70 -12.96
N GLY A 267 -9.62 13.71 -13.83
CA GLY A 267 -8.53 12.89 -14.36
C GLY A 267 -8.26 11.60 -13.60
N GLY A 268 -8.97 11.35 -12.49
CA GLY A 268 -8.87 10.13 -11.67
C GLY A 268 -10.22 9.46 -11.39
N GLU A 269 -11.22 9.69 -12.25
CA GLU A 269 -12.62 9.28 -12.05
C GLU A 269 -12.81 7.76 -11.90
N ALA A 270 -11.88 6.94 -12.41
CA ALA A 270 -11.90 5.49 -12.26
C ALA A 270 -11.79 5.02 -10.80
N LEU A 271 -11.37 5.89 -9.87
CA LEU A 271 -11.42 5.65 -8.44
C LEU A 271 -12.84 5.29 -7.95
N ILE A 272 -13.87 5.94 -8.48
CA ILE A 272 -15.24 5.76 -8.00
C ILE A 272 -15.75 4.33 -8.28
N PRO A 273 -15.72 3.79 -9.52
CA PRO A 273 -16.09 2.40 -9.75
C PRO A 273 -15.16 1.40 -9.04
N ALA A 274 -13.89 1.72 -8.78
CA ALA A 274 -13.00 0.88 -7.98
C ALA A 274 -13.47 0.76 -6.53
N MET A 275 -13.82 1.87 -5.90
CA MET A 275 -14.35 1.90 -4.54
C MET A 275 -15.67 1.12 -4.43
N GLU A 276 -16.59 1.30 -5.38
CA GLU A 276 -17.84 0.51 -5.46
C GLU A 276 -17.56 -0.99 -5.56
N GLN A 277 -16.55 -1.38 -6.34
CA GLN A 277 -16.15 -2.80 -6.45
C GLN A 277 -15.59 -3.35 -5.13
N ILE A 278 -14.79 -2.57 -4.40
CA ILE A 278 -14.27 -2.96 -3.08
C ILE A 278 -15.43 -3.19 -2.11
N VAL A 279 -16.41 -2.29 -2.06
CA VAL A 279 -17.59 -2.42 -1.19
C VAL A 279 -18.39 -3.66 -1.56
N LYS A 280 -18.73 -3.81 -2.83
CA LYS A 280 -19.50 -4.96 -3.34
C LYS A 280 -18.79 -6.29 -3.06
N ARG A 281 -17.51 -6.40 -3.44
CA ARG A 281 -16.75 -7.64 -3.27
C ARG A 281 -16.45 -7.93 -1.80
N GLY A 282 -16.15 -6.91 -1.02
CA GLY A 282 -15.96 -7.02 0.43
C GLY A 282 -17.20 -7.60 1.11
N GLY A 283 -18.38 -7.03 0.84
CA GLY A 283 -19.66 -7.53 1.37
C GLY A 283 -19.91 -9.00 1.02
N ALA A 284 -19.67 -9.38 -0.24
CA ALA A 284 -19.77 -10.77 -0.70
C ALA A 284 -18.78 -11.72 0.00
N LEU A 285 -17.67 -11.20 0.52
CA LEU A 285 -16.65 -11.94 1.27
C LEU A 285 -16.77 -11.78 2.80
N GLY A 286 -17.89 -11.26 3.29
CA GLY A 286 -18.22 -11.20 4.71
C GLY A 286 -17.78 -9.93 5.44
N VAL A 287 -17.28 -8.92 4.73
CA VAL A 287 -17.02 -7.59 5.31
C VAL A 287 -18.35 -6.97 5.74
N LYS A 288 -18.40 -6.47 6.97
CA LYS A 288 -19.55 -5.77 7.56
C LYS A 288 -19.33 -4.27 7.65
N GLU A 289 -18.09 -3.86 7.85
CA GLU A 289 -17.74 -2.46 7.98
C GLU A 289 -16.48 -2.13 7.18
N ILE A 290 -16.48 -0.98 6.51
CA ILE A 290 -15.30 -0.42 5.85
C ILE A 290 -14.97 0.92 6.48
N VAL A 291 -13.75 1.06 6.98
CA VAL A 291 -13.24 2.32 7.54
C VAL A 291 -12.32 2.96 6.51
N ILE A 292 -12.70 4.14 6.03
CA ILE A 292 -12.03 4.84 4.95
C ILE A 292 -11.25 6.03 5.51
N GLY A 293 -9.99 6.18 5.10
CA GLY A 293 -9.18 7.37 5.25
C GLY A 293 -8.75 7.89 3.88
N MET A 294 -8.74 9.20 3.70
CA MET A 294 -8.34 9.79 2.43
C MET A 294 -7.88 11.24 2.56
N PRO A 295 -7.04 11.73 1.63
CA PRO A 295 -6.70 13.15 1.55
C PRO A 295 -7.90 13.99 1.09
N HIS A 296 -7.68 15.29 0.92
CA HIS A 296 -8.70 16.23 0.45
C HIS A 296 -9.11 16.00 -1.01
N ARG A 297 -8.19 15.56 -1.90
CA ARG A 297 -8.47 15.37 -3.33
C ARG A 297 -9.45 14.22 -3.58
N GLY A 298 -10.53 14.55 -4.33
CA GLY A 298 -11.60 13.61 -4.62
C GLY A 298 -12.56 13.34 -3.46
N ARG A 299 -12.37 13.96 -2.29
CA ARG A 299 -13.21 13.69 -1.12
C ARG A 299 -14.68 14.04 -1.35
N LEU A 300 -14.96 15.14 -2.05
CA LEU A 300 -16.34 15.51 -2.37
C LEU A 300 -17.01 14.48 -3.29
N SER A 301 -16.28 13.98 -4.28
CA SER A 301 -16.76 12.92 -5.16
C SER A 301 -16.99 11.61 -4.39
N VAL A 302 -16.10 11.22 -3.48
CA VAL A 302 -16.29 10.04 -2.60
C VAL A 302 -17.49 10.24 -1.67
N LEU A 303 -17.65 11.40 -1.04
CA LEU A 303 -18.82 11.72 -0.20
C LEU A 303 -20.14 11.56 -0.96
N ALA A 304 -20.21 12.08 -2.20
CA ALA A 304 -21.41 11.99 -3.02
C ALA A 304 -21.64 10.59 -3.57
N ASN A 305 -20.65 10.04 -4.30
CA ASN A 305 -20.82 8.90 -5.20
C ASN A 305 -20.52 7.54 -4.53
N VAL A 306 -19.80 7.53 -3.40
CA VAL A 306 -19.51 6.32 -2.62
C VAL A 306 -20.26 6.28 -1.31
N MET A 307 -20.19 7.38 -0.52
CA MET A 307 -20.85 7.49 0.78
C MET A 307 -22.34 7.85 0.67
N SER A 308 -22.84 8.14 -0.54
CA SER A 308 -24.24 8.53 -0.80
C SER A 308 -24.70 9.75 -0.01
N LYS A 309 -23.78 10.68 0.29
CA LYS A 309 -24.16 11.98 0.86
C LYS A 309 -25.01 12.74 -0.17
N PRO A 310 -26.22 13.23 0.19
CA PRO A 310 -27.08 13.93 -0.76
C PRO A 310 -26.36 15.11 -1.42
N TYR A 311 -26.47 15.25 -2.74
CA TYR A 311 -25.87 16.38 -3.48
C TYR A 311 -26.36 17.72 -2.93
N ARG A 312 -27.65 17.84 -2.57
CA ARG A 312 -28.24 19.01 -1.95
C ARG A 312 -27.52 19.46 -0.67
N ALA A 313 -27.05 18.51 0.13
CA ALA A 313 -26.30 18.81 1.35
C ALA A 313 -24.92 19.41 1.01
N ILE A 314 -24.23 18.85 0.02
CA ILE A 314 -22.93 19.38 -0.45
C ILE A 314 -23.11 20.77 -1.06
N PHE A 315 -24.14 20.98 -1.87
CA PHE A 315 -24.42 22.29 -2.46
C PHE A 315 -24.78 23.34 -1.40
N HIS A 316 -25.53 22.95 -0.37
CA HIS A 316 -25.82 23.80 0.78
C HIS A 316 -24.54 24.28 1.50
N GLU A 317 -23.62 23.39 1.74
CA GLU A 317 -22.32 23.71 2.35
C GLU A 317 -21.48 24.67 1.47
N PHE A 318 -21.56 24.55 0.14
CA PHE A 318 -20.91 25.47 -0.79
C PHE A 318 -21.53 26.86 -0.75
N GLN A 319 -22.82 26.99 -0.41
CA GLN A 319 -23.55 28.25 -0.30
C GLN A 319 -23.37 28.90 1.09
N GLY A 320 -22.49 28.36 1.94
CA GLY A 320 -22.23 28.87 3.29
C GLY A 320 -23.15 28.29 4.36
N GLY A 321 -23.98 27.30 4.01
CA GLY A 321 -24.84 26.59 4.96
C GLY A 321 -24.08 25.72 5.93
N SER A 322 -24.67 25.42 7.06
CA SER A 322 -24.11 24.54 8.08
C SER A 322 -24.13 23.09 7.61
N PHE A 323 -23.05 22.32 7.90
CA PHE A 323 -23.02 20.88 7.67
C PHE A 323 -23.71 20.09 8.80
N LYS A 324 -24.11 20.74 9.87
CA LYS A 324 -24.70 20.15 11.08
C LYS A 324 -26.07 20.75 11.37
N PRO A 325 -26.97 20.03 12.08
CA PRO A 325 -28.20 20.57 12.63
C PRO A 325 -27.96 21.78 13.54
N GLU A 326 -28.95 22.67 13.68
CA GLU A 326 -28.84 23.88 14.48
C GLU A 326 -28.70 23.61 15.99
N ASP A 327 -29.23 22.46 16.45
CA ASP A 327 -29.21 21.98 17.85
C ASP A 327 -27.91 21.24 18.22
N VAL A 328 -27.02 21.03 17.26
CA VAL A 328 -25.73 20.35 17.50
C VAL A 328 -24.60 21.37 17.60
N ASP A 329 -23.98 21.44 18.77
CA ASP A 329 -22.80 22.27 19.01
C ASP A 329 -21.54 21.69 18.35
N GLY A 330 -20.58 22.55 18.03
CA GLY A 330 -19.27 22.20 17.51
C GLY A 330 -18.68 23.33 16.66
N SER A 331 -17.35 23.38 16.57
CA SER A 331 -16.65 24.28 15.67
C SER A 331 -16.88 23.87 14.22
N GLY A 332 -16.99 24.85 13.30
CA GLY A 332 -17.04 24.59 11.87
C GLY A 332 -15.70 24.02 11.36
N ASP A 333 -15.79 23.22 10.29
CA ASP A 333 -14.62 22.78 9.52
C ASP A 333 -14.91 22.94 8.03
N VAL A 334 -13.88 22.89 7.21
CA VAL A 334 -14.05 22.99 5.77
C VAL A 334 -14.61 21.68 5.19
N LYS A 335 -15.50 21.81 4.21
CA LYS A 335 -16.26 20.69 3.63
C LYS A 335 -15.42 19.48 3.18
N TYR A 336 -14.19 19.71 2.74
CA TYR A 336 -13.27 18.65 2.29
C TYR A 336 -12.44 18.00 3.42
N HIS A 337 -12.74 18.30 4.70
CA HIS A 337 -12.23 17.59 5.88
C HIS A 337 -13.30 16.70 6.54
N LEU A 338 -14.57 16.88 6.18
CA LEU A 338 -15.68 16.20 6.84
C LEU A 338 -15.66 14.69 6.60
N GLY A 339 -16.05 13.95 7.63
CA GLY A 339 -16.36 12.53 7.59
C GLY A 339 -17.83 12.29 7.24
N ALA A 340 -18.17 11.05 7.03
CA ALA A 340 -19.53 10.58 6.85
C ALA A 340 -19.66 9.10 7.21
N SER A 341 -20.88 8.68 7.56
CA SER A 341 -21.24 7.27 7.73
C SER A 341 -22.49 6.96 6.91
N SER A 342 -22.49 5.79 6.28
CA SER A 342 -23.65 5.33 5.51
C SER A 342 -23.64 3.82 5.34
N ASP A 343 -24.80 3.24 5.14
CA ASP A 343 -24.94 1.83 4.77
C ASP A 343 -25.09 1.70 3.26
N ARG A 344 -24.40 0.73 2.69
CA ARG A 344 -24.48 0.37 1.28
C ARG A 344 -24.89 -1.08 1.13
N GLU A 345 -25.82 -1.33 0.24
CA GLU A 345 -26.32 -2.68 -0.04
C GLU A 345 -25.94 -3.11 -1.45
N PHE A 346 -25.34 -4.29 -1.57
CA PHE A 346 -25.04 -4.94 -2.84
C PHE A 346 -25.39 -6.43 -2.75
N ASP A 347 -26.23 -6.89 -3.66
CA ASP A 347 -26.61 -8.30 -3.77
C ASP A 347 -27.09 -8.90 -2.41
N GLY A 348 -27.85 -8.12 -1.63
CA GLY A 348 -28.34 -8.48 -0.29
C GLY A 348 -27.30 -8.37 0.85
N ASN A 349 -26.09 -7.94 0.57
CA ASN A 349 -25.07 -7.69 1.59
C ASN A 349 -25.05 -6.21 1.97
N ILE A 350 -25.31 -5.92 3.24
CA ILE A 350 -25.20 -4.58 3.80
C ILE A 350 -23.80 -4.39 4.37
N VAL A 351 -23.14 -3.32 3.95
CA VAL A 351 -21.81 -2.92 4.42
C VAL A 351 -21.89 -1.50 4.94
N HIS A 352 -21.51 -1.31 6.21
CA HIS A 352 -21.41 0.00 6.82
C HIS A 352 -20.13 0.69 6.40
N LEU A 353 -20.23 1.87 5.78
CA LEU A 353 -19.09 2.70 5.40
C LEU A 353 -18.87 3.82 6.43
N SER A 354 -17.64 4.04 6.81
CA SER A 354 -17.26 5.11 7.72
C SER A 354 -16.04 5.86 7.17
N LEU A 355 -16.29 7.01 6.54
CA LEU A 355 -15.23 7.92 6.11
C LEU A 355 -14.78 8.77 7.31
N THR A 356 -13.52 8.62 7.69
CA THR A 356 -12.94 9.33 8.82
C THR A 356 -12.69 10.79 8.46
N ALA A 357 -13.15 11.73 9.30
CA ALA A 357 -12.78 13.12 9.20
C ALA A 357 -11.28 13.30 9.46
N ASN A 358 -10.62 14.20 8.75
CA ASN A 358 -9.20 14.50 8.93
C ASN A 358 -8.83 15.89 8.43
N PRO A 359 -7.78 16.51 8.99
CA PRO A 359 -7.25 17.77 8.50
C PRO A 359 -6.49 17.61 7.17
N SER A 360 -6.01 18.70 6.60
CA SER A 360 -5.18 18.69 5.37
C SER A 360 -3.76 18.13 5.56
N HIS A 361 -3.41 17.63 6.74
CA HIS A 361 -2.12 16.95 6.98
C HIS A 361 -2.14 15.59 6.30
N LEU A 362 -1.48 15.51 5.15
CA LEU A 362 -1.46 14.29 4.35
C LEU A 362 -0.93 13.11 5.15
N GLU A 363 -1.61 11.98 5.04
CA GLU A 363 -1.30 10.67 5.65
C GLU A 363 -1.53 10.60 7.19
N ALA A 364 -1.78 11.71 7.88
CA ALA A 364 -2.05 11.71 9.32
C ALA A 364 -3.28 10.88 9.71
N VAL A 365 -4.21 10.65 8.79
CA VAL A 365 -5.42 9.83 8.99
C VAL A 365 -5.11 8.33 9.00
N ASN A 366 -3.97 7.89 8.45
CA ASN A 366 -3.66 6.46 8.31
C ASN A 366 -3.68 5.72 9.65
N PRO A 367 -2.90 6.11 10.68
CA PRO A 367 -2.93 5.44 11.97
C PRO A 367 -4.30 5.56 12.66
N VAL A 368 -5.04 6.65 12.43
CA VAL A 368 -6.40 6.83 12.98
C VAL A 368 -7.36 5.78 12.41
N VAL A 369 -7.33 5.57 11.10
CA VAL A 369 -8.15 4.53 10.43
C VAL A 369 -7.79 3.14 10.91
N LEU A 370 -6.49 2.84 11.02
CA LEU A 370 -6.03 1.54 11.51
C LEU A 370 -6.47 1.30 12.97
N GLY A 371 -6.31 2.29 13.83
CA GLY A 371 -6.79 2.24 15.21
C GLY A 371 -8.30 2.07 15.31
N LYS A 372 -9.07 2.82 14.49
CA LYS A 372 -10.53 2.73 14.43
C LYS A 372 -10.98 1.34 13.91
N ALA A 373 -10.35 0.82 12.86
CA ALA A 373 -10.65 -0.51 12.34
C ALA A 373 -10.38 -1.59 13.40
N ARG A 374 -9.25 -1.49 14.12
CA ARG A 374 -8.90 -2.40 15.21
C ARG A 374 -9.93 -2.37 16.35
N ALA A 375 -10.36 -1.17 16.77
CA ALA A 375 -11.37 -1.01 17.80
C ALA A 375 -12.72 -1.63 17.39
N LYS A 376 -13.13 -1.43 16.13
CA LYS A 376 -14.36 -2.03 15.58
C LYS A 376 -14.28 -3.56 15.51
N GLN A 377 -13.12 -4.12 15.12
CA GLN A 377 -12.88 -5.57 15.17
C GLN A 377 -13.03 -6.12 16.61
N ASP A 378 -12.49 -5.41 17.59
CA ASP A 378 -12.63 -5.79 19.00
C ASP A 378 -14.10 -5.72 19.47
N GLN A 379 -14.85 -4.71 19.06
CA GLN A 379 -16.28 -4.54 19.38
C GLN A 379 -17.17 -5.61 18.72
N LEU A 380 -16.82 -6.05 17.52
CA LEU A 380 -17.54 -7.11 16.79
C LEU A 380 -17.09 -8.53 17.18
N GLY A 381 -16.11 -8.67 18.08
CA GLY A 381 -15.55 -9.98 18.45
C GLY A 381 -14.65 -10.60 17.36
N ASP A 382 -14.28 -9.83 16.34
CA ASP A 382 -13.48 -10.27 15.19
C ASP A 382 -11.95 -10.15 15.41
N ARG A 383 -11.50 -10.46 16.63
CA ARG A 383 -10.09 -10.33 17.04
C ARG A 383 -9.15 -11.33 16.36
N LYS A 384 -9.67 -12.49 15.96
CA LYS A 384 -8.87 -13.58 15.37
C LYS A 384 -8.86 -13.50 13.85
N ALA A 385 -10.03 -13.56 13.23
CA ALA A 385 -10.19 -13.61 11.78
C ALA A 385 -9.90 -12.26 11.11
N ARG A 386 -10.32 -11.14 11.70
CA ARG A 386 -10.14 -9.77 11.17
C ARG A 386 -10.65 -9.60 9.73
N THR A 387 -11.77 -10.26 9.45
CA THR A 387 -12.42 -10.26 8.12
C THR A 387 -13.63 -9.34 8.06
N ALA A 388 -14.26 -9.07 9.21
CA ALA A 388 -15.51 -8.30 9.27
C ALA A 388 -15.29 -6.78 9.10
N VAL A 389 -14.12 -6.25 9.44
CA VAL A 389 -13.78 -4.84 9.27
C VAL A 389 -12.60 -4.67 8.34
N LEU A 390 -12.80 -3.90 7.27
CA LEU A 390 -11.81 -3.63 6.23
C LEU A 390 -11.35 -2.17 6.29
N PRO A 391 -10.08 -1.87 6.64
CA PRO A 391 -9.53 -0.54 6.43
C PRO A 391 -9.20 -0.32 4.95
N VAL A 392 -9.57 0.87 4.43
CA VAL A 392 -9.22 1.34 3.08
C VAL A 392 -8.60 2.72 3.19
N LEU A 393 -7.40 2.87 2.69
CA LEU A 393 -6.65 4.13 2.71
C LEU A 393 -6.38 4.61 1.29
N LEU A 394 -6.79 5.83 1.01
CA LEU A 394 -6.51 6.52 -0.24
C LEU A 394 -5.34 7.48 -0.03
N HIS A 395 -4.45 7.55 -1.02
CA HIS A 395 -3.21 8.31 -0.96
C HIS A 395 -2.99 9.12 -2.24
N GLY A 396 -2.30 10.26 -2.13
CA GLY A 396 -1.62 10.86 -3.27
C GLY A 396 -0.24 10.23 -3.45
N ASP A 397 0.26 10.13 -4.67
CA ASP A 397 1.52 9.45 -5.00
C ASP A 397 2.74 10.04 -4.27
N ALA A 398 2.86 11.36 -4.26
CA ALA A 398 3.99 12.01 -3.57
C ALA A 398 3.92 11.86 -2.05
N ALA A 399 2.72 11.88 -1.47
CA ALA A 399 2.52 11.70 -0.03
C ALA A 399 2.80 10.24 0.39
N PHE A 400 2.31 9.27 -0.38
CA PHE A 400 2.56 7.86 -0.10
C PHE A 400 4.06 7.51 -0.09
N ALA A 401 4.80 8.03 -1.08
CA ALA A 401 6.24 7.80 -1.16
C ALA A 401 7.05 8.59 -0.11
N GLY A 402 6.57 9.78 0.31
CA GLY A 402 7.41 10.75 1.04
C GLY A 402 7.07 10.97 2.51
N GLN A 403 5.85 10.64 2.96
CA GLN A 403 5.43 10.85 4.36
C GLN A 403 5.84 9.66 5.24
N GLY A 404 6.69 9.89 6.25
CA GLY A 404 7.22 8.84 7.13
C GLY A 404 6.16 7.99 7.81
N VAL A 405 5.00 8.58 8.15
CA VAL A 405 3.87 7.87 8.78
C VAL A 405 3.32 6.72 7.92
N VAL A 406 3.51 6.76 6.60
CA VAL A 406 3.13 5.65 5.69
C VAL A 406 4.01 4.43 5.99
N ALA A 407 5.33 4.62 6.05
CA ALA A 407 6.27 3.55 6.39
C ALA A 407 6.00 2.99 7.78
N GLU A 408 5.74 3.84 8.76
CA GLU A 408 5.39 3.44 10.14
C GLU A 408 4.13 2.58 10.17
N CYS A 409 3.06 2.99 9.48
CA CYS A 409 1.82 2.22 9.40
C CYS A 409 2.02 0.86 8.71
N LEU A 410 2.79 0.81 7.62
CA LEU A 410 3.13 -0.44 6.94
C LEU A 410 3.92 -1.38 7.87
N GLN A 411 4.92 -0.87 8.59
CA GLN A 411 5.69 -1.68 9.55
C GLN A 411 4.84 -2.20 10.72
N LEU A 412 3.82 -1.45 11.14
CA LEU A 412 2.90 -1.88 12.20
C LEU A 412 1.88 -2.92 11.74
N SER A 413 1.63 -3.04 10.43
CA SER A 413 0.51 -3.83 9.89
C SER A 413 0.54 -5.33 10.23
N GLY A 414 1.73 -5.92 10.37
CA GLY A 414 1.94 -7.32 10.75
C GLY A 414 2.08 -7.57 12.26
N ILE A 415 2.29 -6.52 13.06
CA ILE A 415 2.58 -6.65 14.49
C ILE A 415 1.32 -7.05 15.28
N ARG A 416 1.45 -8.02 16.18
CA ARG A 416 0.33 -8.61 16.94
C ARG A 416 -0.56 -7.56 17.61
N GLY A 417 0.01 -6.52 18.20
CA GLY A 417 -0.72 -5.45 18.88
C GLY A 417 -1.45 -4.47 17.95
N HIS A 418 -1.05 -4.38 16.68
CA HIS A 418 -1.48 -3.34 15.73
C HIS A 418 -2.22 -3.87 14.50
N ARG A 419 -1.96 -5.11 14.09
CA ARG A 419 -2.50 -5.70 12.86
C ARG A 419 -4.03 -5.65 12.80
N THR A 420 -4.55 -5.34 11.61
CA THR A 420 -5.99 -5.27 11.30
C THR A 420 -6.45 -6.34 10.29
N GLY A 421 -5.57 -7.29 9.94
CA GLY A 421 -5.83 -8.26 8.87
C GLY A 421 -5.66 -7.65 7.48
N GLY A 422 -4.75 -6.69 7.36
CA GLY A 422 -4.39 -6.02 6.11
C GLY A 422 -5.29 -4.82 5.75
N THR A 423 -4.72 -3.90 5.01
CA THR A 423 -5.34 -2.68 4.50
C THR A 423 -5.31 -2.70 2.97
N ILE A 424 -6.36 -2.20 2.33
CA ILE A 424 -6.30 -1.88 0.90
C ILE A 424 -5.84 -0.43 0.79
N HIS A 425 -4.63 -0.24 0.24
CA HIS A 425 -4.07 1.06 -0.07
C HIS A 425 -4.38 1.40 -1.53
N ILE A 426 -4.98 2.56 -1.78
CA ILE A 426 -5.27 3.04 -3.13
C ILE A 426 -4.46 4.30 -3.35
N VAL A 427 -3.47 4.24 -4.22
CA VAL A 427 -2.68 5.40 -4.60
C VAL A 427 -3.30 6.03 -5.85
N VAL A 428 -3.88 7.21 -5.69
CA VAL A 428 -4.36 8.02 -6.81
C VAL A 428 -3.15 8.77 -7.37
N ASN A 429 -2.45 8.08 -8.27
CA ASN A 429 -1.15 8.49 -8.81
C ASN A 429 -1.35 9.46 -9.97
N ASN A 430 -1.54 10.72 -9.66
CA ASN A 430 -1.71 11.77 -10.65
C ASN A 430 -0.38 12.33 -11.20
N GLN A 431 0.75 11.71 -10.84
CA GLN A 431 2.07 11.96 -11.38
C GLN A 431 2.59 13.40 -11.13
N ILE A 432 2.11 14.03 -10.06
CA ILE A 432 2.57 15.36 -9.65
C ILE A 432 2.35 15.57 -8.15
N GLY A 433 3.40 15.98 -7.43
CA GLY A 433 3.31 16.39 -6.03
C GLY A 433 3.31 17.91 -5.91
N PHE A 434 2.18 18.53 -5.55
CA PHE A 434 1.96 19.97 -5.59
C PHE A 434 2.27 20.55 -6.98
N THR A 435 3.54 20.93 -7.26
CA THR A 435 4.03 21.38 -8.58
C THR A 435 5.25 20.57 -9.06
N THR A 436 5.67 19.55 -8.33
CA THR A 436 6.90 18.78 -8.59
C THR A 436 6.60 17.50 -9.34
N ALA A 437 7.25 17.31 -10.47
CA ALA A 437 7.16 16.07 -11.26
C ALA A 437 7.88 14.90 -10.54
N PRO A 438 7.48 13.64 -10.79
CA PRO A 438 8.00 12.46 -10.09
C PRO A 438 9.52 12.32 -10.11
N HIS A 439 10.17 12.59 -11.24
CA HIS A 439 11.62 12.47 -11.39
C HIS A 439 12.44 13.47 -10.56
N PHE A 440 11.79 14.50 -10.00
CA PHE A 440 12.41 15.43 -9.04
C PHE A 440 12.00 15.13 -7.60
N SER A 441 11.02 14.24 -7.36
CA SER A 441 10.44 14.02 -6.04
C SER A 441 10.78 12.68 -5.40
N ARG A 442 11.16 11.68 -6.20
CA ARG A 442 11.51 10.33 -5.70
C ARG A 442 12.53 9.63 -6.59
N THR A 443 13.32 8.75 -5.97
CA THR A 443 14.33 7.93 -6.67
C THR A 443 13.71 6.65 -7.25
N SER A 444 12.74 6.06 -6.55
CA SER A 444 12.13 4.79 -6.95
C SER A 444 11.27 4.92 -8.22
N PRO A 445 11.17 3.85 -9.04
CA PRO A 445 10.33 3.83 -10.23
C PRO A 445 8.85 4.13 -9.95
N TYR A 446 8.35 3.64 -8.80
CA TYR A 446 6.96 3.82 -8.38
C TYR A 446 6.86 4.49 -7.01
N PRO A 447 5.81 5.26 -6.75
CA PRO A 447 5.54 5.78 -5.41
C PRO A 447 5.25 4.66 -4.41
N THR A 448 4.82 3.52 -4.92
CA THR A 448 4.39 2.34 -4.17
C THR A 448 5.52 1.41 -3.76
N ASP A 449 6.76 1.65 -4.20
CA ASP A 449 7.90 0.81 -3.86
C ASP A 449 8.19 0.76 -2.34
N ILE A 450 7.70 1.74 -1.57
CA ILE A 450 7.75 1.70 -0.10
C ILE A 450 7.01 0.49 0.49
N ALA A 451 6.00 -0.05 -0.20
CA ALA A 451 5.23 -1.20 0.24
C ALA A 451 5.93 -2.55 0.02
N LEU A 452 7.04 -2.56 -0.76
CA LEU A 452 7.87 -3.76 -0.95
C LEU A 452 8.45 -4.26 0.38
N MET A 453 8.71 -3.36 1.34
CA MET A 453 9.28 -3.72 2.64
C MET A 453 8.40 -4.65 3.49
N VAL A 454 7.09 -4.68 3.23
CA VAL A 454 6.13 -5.56 3.93
C VAL A 454 5.58 -6.65 3.03
N GLU A 455 6.22 -6.85 1.88
CA GLU A 455 5.84 -7.86 0.88
C GLU A 455 4.38 -7.74 0.41
N ALA A 456 3.86 -6.53 0.32
CA ALA A 456 2.52 -6.29 -0.18
C ALA A 456 2.50 -6.41 -1.72
N PRO A 457 1.55 -7.15 -2.33
CA PRO A 457 1.37 -7.14 -3.77
C PRO A 457 0.93 -5.75 -4.24
N ILE A 458 1.44 -5.31 -5.39
CA ILE A 458 1.16 -4.01 -5.95
C ILE A 458 0.55 -4.17 -7.35
N PHE A 459 -0.70 -3.73 -7.49
CA PHE A 459 -1.40 -3.67 -8.76
C PHE A 459 -1.22 -2.28 -9.36
N HIS A 460 -0.58 -2.19 -10.52
CA HIS A 460 -0.46 -0.96 -11.28
C HIS A 460 -1.48 -0.96 -12.42
N VAL A 461 -2.27 0.10 -12.52
CA VAL A 461 -3.33 0.20 -13.52
C VAL A 461 -3.39 1.58 -14.15
N ASN A 462 -3.69 1.61 -15.44
CA ASN A 462 -3.97 2.85 -16.17
C ASN A 462 -5.39 3.32 -15.82
N GLY A 463 -5.53 4.52 -15.27
CA GLY A 463 -6.81 5.11 -14.89
C GLY A 463 -7.78 5.33 -16.06
N ASP A 464 -7.29 5.39 -17.29
CA ASP A 464 -8.12 5.47 -18.50
C ASP A 464 -8.68 4.11 -18.96
N ASP A 465 -8.30 3.02 -18.29
CA ASP A 465 -8.92 1.70 -18.43
C ASP A 465 -9.71 1.32 -17.16
N PRO A 466 -10.95 1.78 -17.01
CA PRO A 466 -11.73 1.55 -15.80
C PRO A 466 -12.06 0.06 -15.57
N GLU A 467 -12.08 -0.78 -16.61
CA GLU A 467 -12.24 -2.23 -16.44
C GLU A 467 -11.01 -2.84 -15.76
N ALA A 468 -9.80 -2.43 -16.15
CA ALA A 468 -8.56 -2.84 -15.50
C ALA A 468 -8.51 -2.40 -14.02
N VAL A 469 -8.92 -1.15 -13.74
CA VAL A 469 -8.98 -0.60 -12.38
C VAL A 469 -9.96 -1.39 -11.50
N VAL A 470 -11.16 -1.65 -11.98
CA VAL A 470 -12.19 -2.42 -11.25
C VAL A 470 -11.77 -3.88 -11.06
N HIS A 471 -11.12 -4.49 -12.04
CA HIS A 471 -10.56 -5.83 -11.92
C HIS A 471 -9.49 -5.91 -10.84
N ALA A 472 -8.54 -4.99 -10.83
CA ALA A 472 -7.50 -4.92 -9.81
C ALA A 472 -8.08 -4.72 -8.42
N ALA A 473 -9.07 -3.83 -8.26
CA ALA A 473 -9.78 -3.61 -7.00
C ALA A 473 -10.46 -4.89 -6.48
N ARG A 474 -11.05 -5.69 -7.39
CA ARG A 474 -11.64 -6.99 -7.04
C ARG A 474 -10.59 -7.97 -6.53
N VAL A 475 -9.49 -8.15 -7.27
CA VAL A 475 -8.43 -9.10 -6.90
C VAL A 475 -7.74 -8.66 -5.62
N ALA A 476 -7.49 -7.36 -5.43
CA ALA A 476 -6.94 -6.79 -4.20
C ALA A 476 -7.82 -7.09 -2.98
N THR A 477 -9.14 -6.94 -3.11
CA THR A 477 -10.10 -7.26 -2.04
C THR A 477 -10.07 -8.75 -1.71
N GLU A 478 -10.03 -9.62 -2.72
CA GLU A 478 -9.94 -11.06 -2.55
C GLU A 478 -8.63 -11.48 -1.87
N PHE A 479 -7.49 -10.87 -2.26
CA PHE A 479 -6.19 -11.13 -1.65
C PHE A 479 -6.20 -10.77 -0.16
N ARG A 480 -6.62 -9.55 0.16
CA ARG A 480 -6.71 -9.07 1.55
C ARG A 480 -7.56 -9.99 2.42
N GLN A 481 -8.73 -10.40 1.92
CA GLN A 481 -9.66 -11.25 2.67
C GLN A 481 -9.15 -12.69 2.82
N LYS A 482 -8.33 -13.17 1.89
CA LYS A 482 -7.74 -14.52 1.97
C LYS A 482 -6.49 -14.57 2.83
N PHE A 483 -5.58 -13.61 2.67
CA PHE A 483 -4.24 -13.67 3.28
C PHE A 483 -4.07 -12.75 4.49
N HIS A 484 -5.03 -11.86 4.73
CA HIS A 484 -5.00 -10.92 5.87
C HIS A 484 -3.75 -10.02 5.89
N LYS A 485 -3.31 -9.60 4.71
CA LYS A 485 -2.15 -8.73 4.47
C LYS A 485 -2.54 -7.47 3.71
N ASP A 486 -1.67 -6.49 3.78
CA ASP A 486 -1.80 -5.26 3.00
C ASP A 486 -1.70 -5.55 1.51
N VAL A 487 -2.37 -4.73 0.72
CA VAL A 487 -2.33 -4.76 -0.74
C VAL A 487 -2.41 -3.34 -1.28
N VAL A 488 -1.70 -3.06 -2.34
CA VAL A 488 -1.64 -1.72 -2.94
C VAL A 488 -2.24 -1.74 -4.34
N LEU A 489 -3.10 -0.77 -4.62
CA LEU A 489 -3.65 -0.46 -5.93
C LEU A 489 -3.15 0.92 -6.36
N ASP A 490 -2.25 0.97 -7.34
CA ASP A 490 -1.64 2.17 -7.91
C ASP A 490 -2.37 2.55 -9.21
N ILE A 491 -3.24 3.56 -9.13
CA ILE A 491 -4.04 4.05 -10.26
C ILE A 491 -3.29 5.21 -10.90
N PHE A 492 -2.60 4.95 -12.01
CA PHE A 492 -1.97 5.98 -12.81
C PHE A 492 -3.02 6.84 -13.51
N CYS A 493 -3.03 8.09 -13.18
CA CYS A 493 -3.99 9.06 -13.70
C CYS A 493 -3.29 10.42 -13.89
N TYR A 494 -4.05 11.48 -13.99
CA TYR A 494 -3.54 12.83 -14.06
C TYR A 494 -4.44 13.78 -13.26
N ARG A 495 -3.93 14.96 -12.96
CA ARG A 495 -4.66 16.03 -12.32
C ARG A 495 -4.99 17.10 -13.36
N ARG A 496 -6.27 17.26 -13.68
CA ARG A 496 -6.71 18.15 -14.77
C ARG A 496 -6.48 19.62 -14.47
N PHE A 497 -6.66 20.06 -13.24
CA PHE A 497 -6.49 21.45 -12.81
C PHE A 497 -5.22 21.62 -11.95
N GLY A 498 -4.96 22.80 -11.42
CA GLY A 498 -3.87 23.08 -10.49
C GLY A 498 -3.94 22.28 -9.19
N HIS A 499 -3.09 22.62 -8.23
CA HIS A 499 -3.18 21.98 -6.90
C HIS A 499 -4.54 22.25 -6.26
N ASN A 500 -5.05 23.47 -6.45
CA ASN A 500 -6.46 23.83 -6.25
C ASN A 500 -6.96 24.55 -7.51
N GLU A 501 -8.26 24.77 -7.59
CA GLU A 501 -8.92 25.30 -8.78
C GLU A 501 -8.63 26.79 -9.05
N GLY A 502 -7.98 27.49 -8.12
CA GLY A 502 -7.50 28.86 -8.29
C GLY A 502 -6.09 28.96 -8.86
N ASP A 503 -5.35 27.84 -8.95
CA ASP A 503 -3.97 27.82 -9.44
C ASP A 503 -3.92 27.62 -10.97
N GLU A 504 -3.02 28.35 -11.64
CA GLU A 504 -2.71 28.12 -13.06
C GLU A 504 -1.52 27.16 -13.19
N PRO A 505 -1.76 25.88 -13.48
CA PRO A 505 -0.71 24.86 -13.47
C PRO A 505 0.27 24.97 -14.63
N MET A 506 -0.08 25.67 -15.70
CA MET A 506 0.83 25.87 -16.84
C MET A 506 2.02 26.76 -16.49
N PHE A 507 1.96 27.54 -15.40
CA PHE A 507 3.12 28.34 -14.96
C PHE A 507 4.27 27.48 -14.47
N THR A 508 3.99 26.29 -13.93
CA THR A 508 5.01 25.38 -13.36
C THR A 508 5.26 24.15 -14.22
N ASN A 509 4.23 23.62 -14.89
CA ASN A 509 4.31 22.36 -15.64
C ASN A 509 3.68 22.47 -17.04
N PRO A 510 4.15 23.37 -17.91
CA PRO A 510 3.49 23.68 -19.17
C PRO A 510 3.38 22.47 -20.10
N ALA A 511 4.42 21.64 -20.23
CA ALA A 511 4.41 20.46 -21.10
C ALA A 511 3.36 19.42 -20.67
N MET A 512 3.28 19.10 -19.37
CA MET A 512 2.30 18.17 -18.84
C MET A 512 0.87 18.68 -19.07
N TYR A 513 0.60 19.93 -18.77
CA TYR A 513 -0.75 20.50 -18.89
C TYR A 513 -1.17 20.80 -20.34
N ALA A 514 -0.21 20.99 -21.26
CA ALA A 514 -0.51 20.98 -22.69
C ALA A 514 -1.04 19.62 -23.16
N ASN A 515 -0.42 18.52 -22.69
CA ASN A 515 -0.91 17.16 -22.97
C ASN A 515 -2.28 16.92 -22.34
N ILE A 516 -2.49 17.30 -21.06
CA ILE A 516 -3.76 17.13 -20.36
C ILE A 516 -4.89 17.87 -21.07
N LYS A 517 -4.64 19.07 -21.59
CA LYS A 517 -5.63 19.88 -22.31
C LYS A 517 -6.16 19.18 -23.56
N GLY A 518 -5.30 18.46 -24.27
CA GLY A 518 -5.65 17.69 -25.48
C GLY A 518 -6.16 16.27 -25.19
N HIS A 519 -6.07 15.81 -23.95
CA HIS A 519 -6.40 14.44 -23.59
C HIS A 519 -7.92 14.25 -23.38
N LYS A 520 -8.49 13.19 -23.97
CA LYS A 520 -9.89 12.80 -23.74
C LYS A 520 -10.08 12.39 -22.28
N THR A 521 -11.26 12.62 -21.72
CA THR A 521 -11.58 12.15 -20.37
C THR A 521 -11.72 10.62 -20.35
N THR A 522 -11.49 9.99 -19.22
CA THR A 522 -11.71 8.55 -19.02
C THR A 522 -13.11 8.13 -19.46
N LEU A 523 -14.12 8.93 -19.15
CA LEU A 523 -15.50 8.70 -19.61
C LEU A 523 -15.59 8.68 -21.13
N GLN A 524 -14.96 9.63 -21.84
CA GLN A 524 -14.99 9.66 -23.30
C GLN A 524 -14.29 8.45 -23.92
N ILE A 525 -13.09 8.11 -23.41
CA ILE A 525 -12.30 6.95 -23.86
C ILE A 525 -13.11 5.66 -23.68
N TYR A 526 -13.74 5.51 -22.52
CA TYR A 526 -14.53 4.31 -22.23
C TYR A 526 -15.83 4.26 -23.05
N THR A 527 -16.50 5.37 -23.25
CA THR A 527 -17.67 5.47 -24.12
C THR A 527 -17.34 5.06 -25.56
N ASP A 528 -16.28 5.64 -26.13
CA ASP A 528 -15.82 5.31 -27.49
C ASP A 528 -15.54 3.79 -27.65
N ARG A 529 -14.98 3.16 -26.61
CA ARG A 529 -14.76 1.72 -26.57
C ARG A 529 -16.09 0.94 -26.55
N LEU A 530 -17.03 1.31 -25.68
CA LEU A 530 -18.31 0.60 -25.55
C LEU A 530 -19.20 0.73 -26.80
N VAL A 531 -19.17 1.89 -27.47
CA VAL A 531 -19.87 2.10 -28.76
C VAL A 531 -19.23 1.25 -29.85
N ARG A 532 -17.90 1.28 -29.97
CA ARG A 532 -17.17 0.46 -30.94
C ARG A 532 -17.42 -1.04 -30.73
N ASP A 533 -17.51 -1.50 -29.48
CA ASP A 533 -17.80 -2.89 -29.14
C ASP A 533 -19.30 -3.25 -29.27
N GLY A 534 -20.15 -2.31 -29.67
CA GLY A 534 -21.60 -2.52 -29.85
C GLY A 534 -22.39 -2.75 -28.56
N LEU A 535 -21.86 -2.32 -27.42
CA LEU A 535 -22.47 -2.52 -26.11
C LEU A 535 -23.48 -1.45 -25.73
N ILE A 536 -23.28 -0.23 -26.20
CA ILE A 536 -24.20 0.90 -26.05
C ILE A 536 -24.45 1.54 -27.43
N PRO A 537 -25.67 2.01 -27.72
CA PRO A 537 -25.96 2.79 -28.92
C PRO A 537 -25.24 4.14 -28.91
N GLU A 538 -24.95 4.64 -30.10
CA GLU A 538 -24.53 6.03 -30.26
C GLU A 538 -25.64 6.97 -29.77
N GLY A 539 -25.28 7.96 -28.96
CA GLY A 539 -26.24 8.91 -28.36
C GLY A 539 -26.77 8.55 -26.98
N GLU A 540 -26.76 7.28 -26.57
CA GLU A 540 -27.25 6.88 -25.23
C GLU A 540 -26.46 7.56 -24.09
N ILE A 541 -25.17 7.81 -24.28
CA ILE A 541 -24.34 8.47 -23.27
C ILE A 541 -24.72 9.93 -23.05
N GLU A 542 -25.13 10.62 -24.13
CA GLU A 542 -25.58 12.00 -24.06
C GLU A 542 -26.89 12.09 -23.26
N ASP A 543 -27.78 11.13 -23.42
CA ASP A 543 -29.02 11.03 -22.63
C ASP A 543 -28.71 10.77 -21.15
N MET A 544 -27.76 9.89 -20.85
CA MET A 544 -27.32 9.61 -19.47
C MET A 544 -26.71 10.84 -18.82
N LYS A 545 -25.84 11.57 -19.53
CA LYS A 545 -25.24 12.81 -19.06
C LYS A 545 -26.29 13.89 -18.83
N ALA A 546 -27.23 14.06 -19.77
CA ALA A 546 -28.30 15.04 -19.66
C ALA A 546 -29.23 14.75 -18.47
N ALA A 547 -29.62 13.49 -18.29
CA ALA A 547 -30.43 13.05 -17.15
C ALA A 547 -29.71 13.32 -15.80
N PHE A 548 -28.42 13.01 -15.71
CA PHE A 548 -27.66 13.26 -14.51
C PHE A 548 -27.45 14.75 -14.23
N GLN A 549 -27.21 15.57 -15.26
CA GLN A 549 -27.13 17.02 -15.12
C GLN A 549 -28.48 17.64 -14.67
N ALA A 550 -29.60 17.15 -15.18
CA ALA A 550 -30.92 17.57 -14.73
C ALA A 550 -31.14 17.24 -13.24
N HIS A 551 -30.74 16.04 -12.81
CA HIS A 551 -30.79 15.64 -11.41
C HIS A 551 -29.93 16.54 -10.53
N LEU A 552 -28.69 16.84 -10.92
CA LEU A 552 -27.84 17.76 -10.16
C LEU A 552 -28.41 19.20 -10.10
N ALA A 553 -29.05 19.65 -11.19
CA ALA A 553 -29.71 20.97 -11.20
C ALA A 553 -30.90 21.03 -10.23
N GLU A 554 -31.70 19.96 -10.17
CA GLU A 554 -32.80 19.86 -9.19
C GLU A 554 -32.24 19.84 -7.76
N GLU A 555 -31.24 19.02 -7.46
CA GLU A 555 -30.59 18.95 -6.15
C GLU A 555 -29.96 20.30 -5.74
N PHE A 556 -29.43 21.03 -6.72
CA PHE A 556 -28.87 22.36 -6.48
C PHE A 556 -29.96 23.39 -6.02
N GLU A 557 -31.13 23.36 -6.67
CA GLU A 557 -32.24 24.24 -6.26
C GLU A 557 -32.78 23.88 -4.87
N ILE A 558 -32.94 22.59 -4.58
CA ILE A 558 -33.33 22.10 -3.26
C ILE A 558 -32.29 22.48 -2.20
N GLY A 559 -31.00 22.44 -2.55
CA GLY A 559 -29.88 22.78 -1.67
C GLY A 559 -29.95 24.21 -1.10
N LYS A 560 -30.55 25.14 -1.81
CA LYS A 560 -30.70 26.54 -1.35
C LYS A 560 -31.48 26.68 -0.03
N ASN A 561 -32.43 25.78 0.21
CA ASN A 561 -33.29 25.79 1.39
C ASN A 561 -33.08 24.52 2.26
N TYR A 562 -32.03 23.76 2.00
CA TYR A 562 -31.75 22.53 2.72
C TYR A 562 -31.41 22.85 4.19
N LYS A 563 -31.96 22.07 5.10
CA LYS A 563 -31.60 22.10 6.52
C LYS A 563 -31.08 20.71 6.90
N PRO A 564 -29.85 20.60 7.43
CA PRO A 564 -29.38 19.34 7.99
C PRO A 564 -30.32 18.89 9.11
N ASN A 565 -30.79 17.65 9.03
CA ASN A 565 -31.70 17.05 10.04
C ASN A 565 -31.03 15.93 10.82
N LYS A 566 -29.79 15.61 10.50
CA LYS A 566 -29.06 14.50 11.06
C LYS A 566 -27.56 14.82 11.16
N ALA A 567 -26.97 14.48 12.29
CA ALA A 567 -25.53 14.53 12.49
C ALA A 567 -24.99 13.09 12.43
N ASP A 568 -24.64 12.63 11.24
CA ASP A 568 -24.23 11.23 10.99
C ASP A 568 -23.10 10.74 11.90
N TRP A 569 -22.23 11.66 12.34
CA TRP A 569 -21.14 11.33 13.28
C TRP A 569 -21.60 11.11 14.73
N LEU A 570 -22.82 11.51 15.08
CA LEU A 570 -23.41 11.29 16.42
C LEU A 570 -24.35 10.07 16.47
N ASP A 571 -24.41 9.28 15.42
CA ASP A 571 -25.23 8.06 15.38
C ASP A 571 -24.60 6.90 16.18
N GLY A 572 -25.42 5.91 16.46
CA GLY A 572 -25.01 4.68 17.14
C GLY A 572 -24.67 4.91 18.61
N LYS A 573 -23.47 4.55 19.05
CA LYS A 573 -23.02 4.67 20.45
C LYS A 573 -22.80 6.10 20.93
N TRP A 574 -22.78 7.09 20.03
CA TRP A 574 -22.66 8.51 20.33
C TRP A 574 -24.01 9.19 20.52
N SER A 575 -25.11 8.50 20.13
CA SER A 575 -26.45 9.05 20.31
C SER A 575 -26.79 9.21 21.80
N GLY A 576 -27.36 10.34 22.17
CA GLY A 576 -27.72 10.64 23.56
C GLY A 576 -26.58 11.19 24.42
N LEU A 577 -25.38 11.43 23.84
CA LEU A 577 -24.36 12.23 24.52
C LEU A 577 -24.66 13.70 24.34
N GLU A 578 -24.74 14.41 25.44
CA GLU A 578 -24.98 15.85 25.49
C GLU A 578 -23.72 16.57 25.97
N ARG A 579 -23.57 17.83 25.58
CA ARG A 579 -22.50 18.67 26.09
C ARG A 579 -22.78 19.02 27.55
N GLU A 580 -21.73 18.99 28.36
CA GLU A 580 -21.82 19.43 29.75
C GLU A 580 -22.29 20.89 29.81
N GLY A 581 -23.23 21.18 30.72
CA GLY A 581 -23.73 22.54 30.95
C GLY A 581 -22.64 23.48 31.48
N ALA A 582 -22.95 24.77 31.57
CA ALA A 582 -22.01 25.81 31.98
C ALA A 582 -21.42 25.62 33.41
N GLU A 583 -22.07 24.82 34.25
CA GLU A 583 -21.57 24.46 35.58
C GLU A 583 -20.88 23.09 35.51
N TYR A 584 -19.55 23.11 35.63
CA TYR A 584 -18.75 21.89 35.78
C TYR A 584 -19.07 21.21 37.11
N VAL A 585 -19.69 20.05 37.06
CA VAL A 585 -19.87 19.18 38.23
C VAL A 585 -18.84 18.05 38.16
N ALA A 586 -17.84 18.10 39.00
CA ALA A 586 -16.85 17.02 39.09
C ALA A 586 -17.55 15.69 39.41
N GLY A 587 -17.39 14.72 38.53
CA GLY A 587 -17.89 13.36 38.76
C GLY A 587 -17.23 12.69 39.99
N LYS A 588 -17.91 11.72 40.60
CA LYS A 588 -17.28 10.87 41.64
C LYS A 588 -16.32 9.90 40.95
N THR A 589 -15.02 10.16 41.03
CA THR A 589 -13.98 9.33 40.43
C THR A 589 -13.30 8.37 41.42
N GLY A 590 -13.67 8.41 42.71
CA GLY A 590 -13.14 7.52 43.73
C GLY A 590 -13.63 6.09 43.54
N ILE A 591 -12.78 5.13 43.89
CA ILE A 591 -13.09 3.70 43.85
C ILE A 591 -13.29 3.15 45.27
N PRO A 592 -14.03 2.03 45.47
CA PRO A 592 -14.17 1.39 46.78
C PRO A 592 -12.83 0.90 47.33
N ALA A 593 -12.61 1.04 48.64
CA ALA A 593 -11.39 0.59 49.31
C ALA A 593 -11.07 -0.90 49.07
N ALA A 594 -12.09 -1.75 49.03
CA ALA A 594 -11.91 -3.17 48.71
C ALA A 594 -11.30 -3.37 47.31
N MET A 595 -11.81 -2.66 46.30
CA MET A 595 -11.27 -2.70 44.91
C MET A 595 -9.82 -2.21 44.88
N MET A 596 -9.50 -1.13 45.60
CA MET A 596 -8.13 -0.64 45.73
C MET A 596 -7.20 -1.70 46.33
N THR A 597 -7.63 -2.42 47.36
CA THR A 597 -6.86 -3.50 47.98
C THR A 597 -6.62 -4.68 47.04
N ASP A 598 -7.62 -5.08 46.27
CA ASP A 598 -7.52 -6.20 45.35
C ASP A 598 -6.60 -5.86 44.16
N ILE A 599 -6.73 -4.67 43.61
CA ILE A 599 -5.83 -4.15 42.55
C ILE A 599 -4.42 -4.01 43.12
N GLY A 600 -4.26 -3.46 44.32
CA GLY A 600 -2.97 -3.32 44.98
C GLY A 600 -2.25 -4.65 45.17
N ARG A 601 -2.98 -5.69 45.58
CA ARG A 601 -2.46 -7.06 45.67
C ARG A 601 -1.97 -7.56 44.30
N ALA A 602 -2.77 -7.40 43.27
CA ALA A 602 -2.41 -7.81 41.91
C ALA A 602 -1.18 -7.07 41.37
N LEU A 603 -1.07 -5.74 41.60
CA LEU A 603 0.04 -4.91 41.15
C LEU A 603 1.35 -5.17 41.89
N THR A 604 1.31 -5.76 43.11
CA THR A 604 2.49 -5.93 43.96
C THR A 604 2.92 -7.38 44.12
N SER A 605 2.20 -8.34 43.52
CA SER A 605 2.56 -9.75 43.51
C SER A 605 3.18 -10.16 42.17
N ALA A 606 4.20 -10.99 42.21
CA ALA A 606 4.70 -11.65 41.02
C ALA A 606 3.86 -12.90 40.69
N PRO A 607 3.60 -13.20 39.41
CA PRO A 607 3.02 -14.48 39.01
C PRO A 607 3.92 -15.65 39.43
N ASP A 608 3.31 -16.82 39.70
CA ASP A 608 4.06 -18.03 40.03
C ASP A 608 5.06 -18.39 38.92
N GLY A 609 6.26 -18.77 39.31
CA GLY A 609 7.34 -19.16 38.40
C GLY A 609 8.10 -18.01 37.75
N VAL A 610 7.76 -16.73 38.04
CA VAL A 610 8.49 -15.55 37.54
C VAL A 610 9.55 -15.12 38.54
N SER A 611 10.83 -15.15 38.12
CA SER A 611 11.96 -14.64 38.90
C SER A 611 12.09 -13.13 38.69
N LEU A 612 11.95 -12.34 39.74
CA LEU A 612 12.04 -10.90 39.68
C LEU A 612 13.50 -10.41 39.75
N HIS A 613 13.84 -9.44 38.93
CA HIS A 613 15.07 -8.67 39.11
C HIS A 613 15.05 -7.98 40.50
N LYS A 614 16.18 -7.96 41.21
CA LYS A 614 16.30 -7.45 42.59
C LYS A 614 15.73 -6.04 42.75
N THR A 615 15.97 -5.13 41.78
CA THR A 615 15.43 -3.76 41.80
C THR A 615 13.92 -3.74 41.64
N VAL A 616 13.35 -4.58 40.74
CA VAL A 616 11.91 -4.68 40.55
C VAL A 616 11.25 -5.20 41.83
N GLY A 617 11.83 -6.20 42.49
CA GLY A 617 11.34 -6.68 43.76
C GLY A 617 11.28 -5.60 44.84
N ARG A 618 12.28 -4.72 44.93
CA ARG A 618 12.29 -3.57 45.85
C ARG A 618 11.18 -2.56 45.50
N LEU A 619 10.98 -2.26 44.22
CA LEU A 619 9.90 -1.36 43.78
C LEU A 619 8.53 -1.90 44.11
N LEU A 620 8.29 -3.21 43.89
CA LEU A 620 7.03 -3.85 44.27
C LEU A 620 6.79 -3.88 45.78
N ALA A 621 7.85 -4.07 46.57
CA ALA A 621 7.75 -3.99 48.03
C ALA A 621 7.38 -2.57 48.51
N ALA A 622 7.99 -1.52 47.94
CA ALA A 622 7.64 -0.14 48.26
C ALA A 622 6.20 0.19 47.85
N LYS A 623 5.75 -0.27 46.68
CA LYS A 623 4.35 -0.12 46.26
C LYS A 623 3.41 -0.86 47.19
N LYS A 624 3.76 -2.06 47.65
CA LYS A 624 2.96 -2.81 48.61
C LYS A 624 2.75 -2.03 49.91
N GLU A 625 3.79 -1.38 50.44
CA GLU A 625 3.71 -0.51 51.61
C GLU A 625 2.72 0.66 51.42
N MET A 626 2.68 1.27 50.20
CA MET A 626 1.69 2.31 49.86
C MET A 626 0.24 1.78 50.00
N PHE A 627 -0.03 0.57 49.52
CA PHE A 627 -1.34 -0.04 49.65
C PHE A 627 -1.68 -0.49 51.07
N ASP A 628 -0.71 -1.04 51.79
CA ASP A 628 -0.91 -1.50 53.17
C ASP A 628 -1.17 -0.34 54.14
N THR A 629 -0.52 0.82 53.91
CA THR A 629 -0.67 2.02 54.74
C THR A 629 -1.76 2.97 54.25
N GLY A 630 -2.16 2.87 52.97
CA GLY A 630 -3.08 3.80 52.32
C GLY A 630 -2.50 5.20 52.11
N LYS A 631 -1.17 5.35 52.12
CA LYS A 631 -0.48 6.66 52.04
C LYS A 631 0.72 6.60 51.13
N GLY A 632 1.13 7.79 50.67
CA GLY A 632 2.37 7.96 49.92
C GLY A 632 2.33 7.46 48.47
N PHE A 633 1.14 7.32 47.86
CA PHE A 633 1.01 6.93 46.46
C PHE A 633 1.73 7.88 45.54
N ASP A 634 2.65 7.35 44.76
CA ASP A 634 3.29 8.08 43.67
C ASP A 634 2.43 8.09 42.40
N TRP A 635 2.78 8.93 41.42
CA TRP A 635 2.06 9.06 40.17
C TRP A 635 1.95 7.75 39.39
N ALA A 636 3.04 6.97 39.34
CA ALA A 636 3.06 5.71 38.62
C ALA A 636 2.11 4.67 39.25
N THR A 637 2.04 4.63 40.59
CA THR A 637 1.15 3.74 41.31
C THR A 637 -0.32 4.18 41.19
N ALA A 638 -0.59 5.50 41.24
CA ALA A 638 -1.92 6.06 41.02
C ALA A 638 -2.44 5.80 39.61
N GLU A 639 -1.60 5.97 38.59
CA GLU A 639 -1.93 5.64 37.20
C GLU A 639 -2.24 4.14 37.03
N ALA A 640 -1.39 3.26 37.57
CA ALA A 640 -1.60 1.82 37.51
C ALA A 640 -2.90 1.40 38.24
N LEU A 641 -3.24 2.06 39.37
CA LEU A 641 -4.48 1.87 40.09
C LEU A 641 -5.70 2.29 39.28
N ALA A 642 -5.61 3.44 38.60
CA ALA A 642 -6.68 3.91 37.72
C ALA A 642 -6.92 2.94 36.55
N PHE A 643 -5.85 2.46 35.89
CA PHE A 643 -5.97 1.45 34.83
C PHE A 643 -6.54 0.13 35.38
N GLY A 644 -6.08 -0.31 36.55
CA GLY A 644 -6.59 -1.50 37.20
C GLY A 644 -8.08 -1.41 37.51
N SER A 645 -8.57 -0.25 37.98
CA SER A 645 -9.99 -0.05 38.25
C SER A 645 -10.84 -0.14 36.99
N LEU A 646 -10.41 0.47 35.89
CA LEU A 646 -11.09 0.37 34.60
C LEU A 646 -11.16 -1.08 34.09
N LEU A 647 -10.06 -1.84 34.23
CA LEU A 647 -10.01 -3.25 33.83
C LEU A 647 -10.98 -4.11 34.66
N VAL A 648 -11.06 -3.89 35.97
CA VAL A 648 -12.01 -4.59 36.87
C VAL A 648 -13.46 -4.26 36.50
N GLU A 649 -13.73 -3.05 36.07
CA GLU A 649 -15.03 -2.63 35.54
C GLU A 649 -15.33 -3.16 34.12
N GLY A 650 -14.45 -3.98 33.56
CA GLY A 650 -14.58 -4.52 32.19
C GLY A 650 -14.27 -3.55 31.09
N ARG A 651 -13.60 -2.43 31.39
CA ARG A 651 -13.13 -1.45 30.40
C ARG A 651 -11.74 -1.84 29.89
N GLY A 652 -11.59 -1.93 28.57
CA GLY A 652 -10.28 -2.19 27.97
C GLY A 652 -9.34 -0.97 28.13
N VAL A 653 -8.12 -1.22 28.58
CA VAL A 653 -7.05 -0.22 28.64
C VAL A 653 -5.98 -0.62 27.63
N ARG A 654 -5.56 0.32 26.77
CA ARG A 654 -4.43 0.17 25.87
C ARG A 654 -3.40 1.25 26.17
N LEU A 655 -2.26 0.84 26.69
CA LEU A 655 -1.07 1.69 26.81
C LEU A 655 -0.15 1.40 25.65
N SER A 656 0.21 2.42 24.88
CA SER A 656 1.15 2.34 23.77
C SER A 656 2.26 3.35 24.01
N GLY A 657 3.49 2.88 24.07
CA GLY A 657 4.67 3.71 24.21
C GLY A 657 5.41 3.87 22.90
N GLN A 658 6.59 4.46 22.95
CA GLN A 658 7.58 4.46 21.89
C GLN A 658 8.14 3.02 21.79
N ASP A 659 8.17 2.46 20.58
CA ASP A 659 8.54 1.06 20.26
C ASP A 659 7.52 0.02 20.80
#